data_783bf490ae65bdde8fe5ac391ed4228b
#
_entry.id   783bf490ae65bdde8fe5ac391ed4228b
#
_cell.length_a   1.000
_cell.length_b   1.000
_cell.length_c   1.000
_cell.angle_alpha   90.00
_cell.angle_beta   90.00
_cell.angle_gamma   90.00
#
_symmetry.space_group_name_H-M   'P 1'
#
loop_
_entity.id
_entity.type
_entity.pdbx_description
1 polymer ?
#
loop_
_entity_poly.entity_id
_entity_poly.type
_entity_poly.pdbx_seq_one_letter_code
_entity_poly.pdbx_strand_id
1 'polypeptide(L)'
;MSLHKFFLAGLFSLGTAMSAAAENLPPPTWVIDPAIAGDHLPAAGRSLFDQIFAVDRSNGAAIALPFPFTALLAQLDTQLARDPSSALPPAKRVLIPLGRSLQRTAAAPDYFTYPRVVVAVDAEPISAAAPFLKDRLYLGYQEKSAVLEVISYNETAGRFEFQLVKDYRAGGQPKVFYANRNLCFACHQNGAPIFSRALWDETNANPQVAAQLAANGKNFYGIPPERGVDIPYAIDNTTERANGFALTQRLWQEGCGNADLNARRCRAGLFAAALRHALAGGQRWLADADFDQNVGATIRREAGHRWPGGLAVGNPDLPNRNPLQGLSAWPTDSAARIARSHVPANFEPLAPRPAKDIWQGEAPGALATLVAGLAEFVSAPDRRRLEIALTQQENIVTNWLSAPCQIKSQLPASRWSVLCAPLPGQTGPTLSGSLSLASGRPTAGQLSRLTLPDGTTLNRVELALAGKATASGAAFTPRFDNGLPHTAEGHRISRLSFQRNSTDPNASEVALEIRQEFAAVDRVIKAIIASPEGDTLFGPSPFPRAALLAAVFKQFGEPAPKRCCEAAQALPAPRLEAPTSAPSSPASQPVAASLQGFYPYCATCHQTAETFPPNFLTGNGAQVAAQLRQCAPRLYVRLAMADLAPEQRAKTPMPPESMLPAFAIHTADWRASPARTALLAEVSNWLRSENGRSPNLTQLLASGYEALRPCLPAP
;
A
#
# COMPACT_ATOMS: atom_id res chain seq x y z
N MET A 1 -46.81 53.95 15.93
CA MET A 1 -47.88 53.00 16.32
C MET A 1 -47.64 51.77 15.46
N SER A 2 -46.91 50.92 16.01
CA SER A 2 -47.19 49.58 16.56
C SER A 2 -47.76 48.58 15.55
N LEU A 3 -46.88 47.72 15.02
CA LEU A 3 -47.16 46.38 14.50
C LEU A 3 -45.81 45.68 14.18
N HIS A 4 -45.11 45.24 15.21
CA HIS A 4 -44.01 44.26 15.11
C HIS A 4 -43.79 43.59 16.44
N LYS A 5 -44.60 42.63 16.76
CA LYS A 5 -44.37 41.62 17.79
C LYS A 5 -45.39 40.50 17.56
N PHE A 6 -45.00 39.48 16.87
CA PHE A 6 -45.54 38.10 16.92
C PHE A 6 -44.95 37.31 15.75
N PHE A 7 -43.73 36.81 15.94
CA PHE A 7 -43.19 35.66 15.17
C PHE A 7 -41.81 35.26 15.78
N LEU A 8 -41.83 34.78 16.99
CA LEU A 8 -40.62 34.14 17.55
C LEU A 8 -41.05 33.22 18.75
N ALA A 9 -41.86 32.23 18.47
CA ALA A 9 -42.18 31.17 19.44
C ALA A 9 -42.68 29.91 18.73
N GLY A 10 -41.88 29.33 17.86
CA GLY A 10 -42.31 28.15 17.11
C GLY A 10 -41.19 27.26 16.51
N LEU A 11 -39.95 27.47 16.93
CA LEU A 11 -38.81 26.73 16.36
C LEU A 11 -37.87 26.12 17.41
N PHE A 12 -38.38 25.73 18.56
CA PHE A 12 -37.59 25.11 19.64
C PHE A 12 -38.13 23.78 20.15
N SER A 13 -38.83 23.00 19.33
CA SER A 13 -39.35 21.69 19.75
C SER A 13 -39.19 20.56 18.74
N LEU A 14 -38.28 20.68 17.72
CA LEU A 14 -37.91 19.58 16.85
C LEU A 14 -36.43 19.19 16.94
N GLY A 15 -35.71 19.63 17.96
CA GLY A 15 -34.26 19.39 18.12
C GLY A 15 -33.89 18.27 19.10
N THR A 16 -34.86 17.57 19.72
CA THR A 16 -34.54 16.58 20.78
C THR A 16 -34.98 15.14 20.51
N ALA A 17 -35.34 14.80 19.28
CA ALA A 17 -35.77 13.44 18.94
C ALA A 17 -34.78 12.66 18.05
N MET A 18 -33.56 13.16 17.76
CA MET A 18 -32.53 12.43 17.00
C MET A 18 -31.29 12.08 17.83
N SER A 19 -31.35 12.12 19.14
CA SER A 19 -30.19 11.76 19.98
C SER A 19 -30.37 10.46 20.78
N ALA A 20 -31.27 9.58 20.39
CA ALA A 20 -31.59 8.37 21.15
C ALA A 20 -31.39 7.04 20.42
N ALA A 21 -30.55 7.00 19.41
CA ALA A 21 -30.19 5.74 18.75
C ALA A 21 -28.72 5.71 18.27
N ALA A 22 -27.81 6.24 19.06
CA ALA A 22 -26.45 5.72 19.02
C ALA A 22 -26.45 4.41 19.84
N GLU A 23 -27.15 3.40 19.33
CA GLU A 23 -27.06 2.04 19.87
C GLU A 23 -25.60 1.64 19.90
N ASN A 24 -25.14 1.14 21.04
CA ASN A 24 -23.84 0.58 21.34
C ASN A 24 -23.41 -0.47 20.32
N LEU A 25 -22.97 -0.04 19.13
CA LEU A 25 -22.29 -0.95 18.22
C LEU A 25 -21.04 -1.46 18.93
N PRO A 26 -20.76 -2.76 18.85
CA PRO A 26 -19.53 -3.29 19.41
C PRO A 26 -18.32 -2.60 18.77
N PRO A 27 -17.18 -2.58 19.46
CA PRO A 27 -15.96 -1.98 18.91
C PRO A 27 -15.62 -2.65 17.58
N PRO A 28 -15.02 -1.92 16.61
CA PRO A 28 -14.64 -2.49 15.34
C PRO A 28 -13.57 -3.57 15.51
N THR A 29 -13.65 -4.59 14.67
CA THR A 29 -12.63 -5.63 14.58
C THR A 29 -11.45 -5.13 13.74
N TRP A 30 -10.23 -5.25 14.22
CA TRP A 30 -9.06 -4.88 13.42
C TRP A 30 -8.86 -5.81 12.22
N VAL A 31 -8.59 -5.24 11.05
CA VAL A 31 -8.16 -6.01 9.87
C VAL A 31 -6.86 -6.76 10.15
N ILE A 32 -5.89 -6.06 10.71
CA ILE A 32 -4.70 -6.60 11.35
C ILE A 32 -4.68 -6.02 12.75
N ASP A 33 -4.74 -6.88 13.75
CA ASP A 33 -4.65 -6.43 15.14
C ASP A 33 -3.23 -5.92 15.42
N PRO A 34 -3.03 -4.62 15.71
CA PRO A 34 -1.72 -4.08 15.98
C PRO A 34 -1.08 -4.64 17.26
N ALA A 35 -1.86 -5.28 18.12
CA ALA A 35 -1.37 -5.98 19.30
C ALA A 35 -0.87 -7.42 18.99
N ILE A 36 -1.17 -7.96 17.81
CA ILE A 36 -0.85 -9.34 17.43
C ILE A 36 -0.11 -9.36 16.10
N ALA A 37 1.19 -9.56 16.13
CA ALA A 37 1.99 -9.58 14.89
C ALA A 37 1.78 -10.84 14.03
N GLY A 38 1.14 -11.87 14.55
CA GLY A 38 0.97 -13.17 13.91
C GLY A 38 2.28 -13.96 13.81
N ASP A 39 2.28 -15.01 13.00
CA ASP A 39 3.44 -15.89 12.85
C ASP A 39 4.64 -15.18 12.24
N HIS A 40 5.83 -15.43 12.76
CA HIS A 40 7.08 -14.83 12.26
C HIS A 40 7.44 -15.33 10.86
N LEU A 41 7.24 -16.61 10.59
CA LEU A 41 7.47 -17.21 9.28
C LEU A 41 6.14 -17.46 8.59
N PRO A 42 6.08 -17.31 7.24
CA PRO A 42 4.87 -17.61 6.50
C PRO A 42 4.55 -19.11 6.59
N ALA A 43 3.26 -19.43 6.77
CA ALA A 43 2.77 -20.80 6.73
C ALA A 43 2.94 -21.41 5.32
N ALA A 44 2.89 -20.59 4.28
CA ALA A 44 3.07 -21.00 2.89
C ALA A 44 3.65 -19.87 2.04
N GLY A 45 4.29 -20.24 0.94
CA GLY A 45 4.84 -19.30 -0.03
C GLY A 45 6.10 -18.58 0.44
N ARG A 46 6.49 -17.60 -0.34
CA ARG A 46 7.66 -16.77 -0.11
C ARG A 46 7.39 -15.34 -0.55
N SER A 47 8.16 -14.40 -0.01
CA SER A 47 8.13 -13.02 -0.47
C SER A 47 8.52 -12.91 -1.94
N LEU A 48 8.01 -11.89 -2.64
CA LEU A 48 8.43 -11.59 -4.00
C LEU A 48 9.94 -11.27 -4.07
N PHE A 49 10.53 -10.70 -3.01
CA PHE A 49 11.97 -10.47 -2.93
C PHE A 49 12.76 -11.79 -3.02
N ASP A 50 12.37 -12.81 -2.25
CA ASP A 50 13.00 -14.13 -2.37
C ASP A 50 12.86 -14.68 -3.78
N GLN A 51 11.70 -14.49 -4.40
CA GLN A 51 11.40 -15.04 -5.73
C GLN A 51 12.28 -14.42 -6.82
N ILE A 52 12.45 -13.10 -6.84
CA ILE A 52 13.19 -12.40 -7.91
C ILE A 52 14.71 -12.58 -7.80
N PHE A 53 15.21 -12.93 -6.61
CA PHE A 53 16.64 -13.15 -6.39
C PHE A 53 17.00 -14.65 -6.22
N ALA A 54 16.03 -15.55 -6.40
CA ALA A 54 16.30 -16.98 -6.42
C ALA A 54 17.06 -17.37 -7.69
N VAL A 55 18.13 -18.14 -7.52
CA VAL A 55 18.95 -18.71 -8.61
C VAL A 55 19.18 -20.20 -8.38
N ASP A 56 19.18 -20.97 -9.44
CA ASP A 56 19.59 -22.37 -9.40
C ASP A 56 21.11 -22.48 -9.33
N ARG A 57 21.59 -23.34 -8.47
CA ARG A 57 23.00 -23.68 -8.33
C ARG A 57 23.16 -25.20 -8.37
N SER A 58 24.37 -25.66 -8.60
CA SER A 58 24.70 -27.11 -8.65
C SER A 58 24.33 -27.88 -7.37
N ASN A 59 24.23 -27.19 -6.23
CA ASN A 59 23.90 -27.74 -4.91
C ASN A 59 22.49 -27.33 -4.40
N GLY A 60 21.60 -26.88 -5.30
CA GLY A 60 20.24 -26.45 -4.99
C GLY A 60 20.03 -24.96 -5.21
N ALA A 61 18.77 -24.50 -5.05
CA ALA A 61 18.44 -23.09 -5.22
C ALA A 61 18.92 -22.24 -4.03
N ALA A 62 19.35 -21.03 -4.31
CA ALA A 62 19.81 -20.05 -3.32
C ALA A 62 19.38 -18.64 -3.70
N ILE A 63 19.31 -17.74 -2.72
CA ILE A 63 19.11 -16.32 -2.96
C ILE A 63 20.49 -15.70 -3.27
N ALA A 64 20.62 -15.07 -4.45
CA ALA A 64 21.84 -14.39 -4.87
C ALA A 64 21.56 -12.90 -5.07
N LEU A 65 22.11 -12.09 -4.19
CA LEU A 65 21.91 -10.64 -4.21
C LEU A 65 23.10 -9.96 -4.88
N PRO A 66 22.87 -9.14 -5.91
CA PRO A 66 23.92 -8.33 -6.51
C PRO A 66 24.46 -7.31 -5.51
N PHE A 67 25.77 -7.06 -5.58
CA PHE A 67 26.44 -5.95 -4.94
C PHE A 67 27.32 -5.26 -6.00
N PRO A 68 27.49 -3.95 -5.99
CA PRO A 68 26.97 -2.96 -5.03
C PRO A 68 25.45 -2.74 -5.15
N PHE A 69 24.88 -1.91 -4.27
CA PHE A 69 23.44 -1.65 -4.23
C PHE A 69 22.87 -1.14 -5.58
N THR A 70 23.66 -0.40 -6.35
CA THR A 70 23.32 0.00 -7.72
C THR A 70 23.09 -1.19 -8.66
N ALA A 71 23.82 -2.29 -8.51
CA ALA A 71 23.62 -3.51 -9.31
C ALA A 71 22.30 -4.20 -8.93
N LEU A 72 21.94 -4.22 -7.63
CA LEU A 72 20.65 -4.73 -7.18
C LEU A 72 19.50 -3.89 -7.75
N LEU A 73 19.62 -2.56 -7.70
CA LEU A 73 18.62 -1.65 -8.29
C LEU A 73 18.49 -1.83 -9.80
N ALA A 74 19.62 -2.01 -10.51
CA ALA A 74 19.60 -2.25 -11.94
C ALA A 74 18.90 -3.57 -12.30
N GLN A 75 19.15 -4.65 -11.56
CA GLN A 75 18.45 -5.92 -11.76
C GLN A 75 16.94 -5.78 -11.47
N LEU A 76 16.56 -5.04 -10.43
CA LEU A 76 15.16 -4.76 -10.13
C LEU A 76 14.50 -3.99 -11.29
N ASP A 77 15.13 -2.95 -11.78
CA ASP A 77 14.61 -2.12 -12.88
C ASP A 77 14.38 -2.92 -14.19
N THR A 78 15.09 -4.04 -14.41
CA THR A 78 14.86 -4.92 -15.58
C THR A 78 13.51 -5.64 -15.56
N GLN A 79 12.88 -5.77 -14.40
CA GLN A 79 11.58 -6.41 -14.23
C GLN A 79 10.41 -5.45 -14.47
N LEU A 80 10.70 -4.16 -14.60
CA LEU A 80 9.72 -3.08 -14.53
C LEU A 80 9.58 -2.37 -15.89
N ALA A 81 8.35 -2.00 -16.20
CA ALA A 81 8.06 -1.16 -17.36
C ALA A 81 8.58 0.27 -17.10
N ARG A 82 9.23 0.83 -18.12
CA ARG A 82 9.62 2.25 -18.10
C ARG A 82 8.53 3.10 -18.72
N ASP A 83 8.23 4.21 -18.09
CA ASP A 83 7.43 5.26 -18.69
C ASP A 83 8.33 6.10 -19.61
N PRO A 84 8.14 6.06 -20.94
CA PRO A 84 8.99 6.81 -21.86
C PRO A 84 8.83 8.34 -21.71
N SER A 85 7.74 8.80 -21.12
CA SER A 85 7.50 10.22 -20.85
C SER A 85 8.16 10.71 -19.56
N SER A 86 8.66 9.80 -18.72
CA SER A 86 9.24 10.10 -17.41
C SER A 86 10.74 9.87 -17.39
N ALA A 87 11.51 10.87 -16.96
CA ALA A 87 12.94 10.73 -16.66
C ALA A 87 13.19 9.94 -15.35
N LEU A 88 12.14 9.60 -14.59
CA LEU A 88 12.25 8.93 -13.31
C LEU A 88 12.51 7.44 -13.48
N PRO A 89 13.34 6.83 -12.59
CA PRO A 89 13.50 5.38 -12.59
C PRO A 89 12.17 4.70 -12.21
N PRO A 90 11.92 3.47 -12.72
CA PRO A 90 10.70 2.72 -12.42
C PRO A 90 10.55 2.44 -10.93
N ALA A 91 11.63 2.03 -10.26
CA ALA A 91 11.68 1.95 -8.80
C ALA A 91 11.99 3.33 -8.23
N LYS A 92 11.09 3.92 -7.46
CA LYS A 92 11.21 5.25 -6.86
C LYS A 92 12.22 5.22 -5.70
N ARG A 93 13.11 6.20 -5.62
CA ARG A 93 14.25 6.21 -4.69
C ARG A 93 14.40 7.56 -4.03
N VAL A 94 14.53 7.58 -2.70
CA VAL A 94 14.79 8.79 -1.91
C VAL A 94 15.93 8.57 -0.93
N LEU A 95 16.61 9.67 -0.57
CA LEU A 95 17.66 9.72 0.46
C LEU A 95 17.07 10.29 1.73
N ILE A 96 17.27 9.61 2.86
CA ILE A 96 16.76 10.02 4.18
C ILE A 96 17.90 10.01 5.19
N PRO A 97 18.60 11.14 5.43
CA PRO A 97 19.70 11.21 6.38
C PRO A 97 19.25 11.04 7.83
N LEU A 98 18.14 11.66 8.19
CA LEU A 98 17.68 11.82 9.57
C LEU A 98 16.25 11.27 9.77
N GLY A 99 15.91 10.18 9.10
CA GLY A 99 14.60 9.54 9.18
C GLY A 99 14.30 8.90 10.54
N ARG A 100 13.14 8.25 10.63
CA ARG A 100 12.62 7.59 11.85
C ARG A 100 12.98 6.11 11.94
N SER A 101 13.67 5.57 10.93
CA SER A 101 14.09 4.17 10.95
C SER A 101 14.91 3.85 12.20
N LEU A 102 14.76 2.63 12.69
CA LEU A 102 15.59 2.10 13.77
C LEU A 102 17.08 2.11 13.43
N GLN A 103 17.42 2.05 12.13
CA GLN A 103 18.82 2.12 11.65
C GLN A 103 19.40 3.53 11.61
N ARG A 104 18.65 4.57 11.95
CA ARG A 104 19.10 5.97 11.89
C ARG A 104 20.44 6.16 12.61
N THR A 105 20.58 5.61 13.80
CA THR A 105 21.78 5.80 14.63
C THR A 105 23.01 5.10 14.09
N ALA A 106 22.87 4.13 13.18
CA ALA A 106 24.01 3.49 12.53
C ALA A 106 24.86 4.47 11.71
N ALA A 107 24.25 5.54 11.20
CA ALA A 107 24.94 6.59 10.45
C ALA A 107 25.57 7.65 11.32
N ALA A 108 25.34 7.68 12.64
CA ALA A 108 25.84 8.72 13.53
C ALA A 108 27.40 8.78 13.56
N PRO A 109 28.02 9.95 13.59
CA PRO A 109 27.42 11.27 13.41
C PRO A 109 27.25 11.66 11.92
N ASP A 110 27.67 10.82 10.99
CA ASP A 110 27.85 11.10 9.56
C ASP A 110 26.57 10.90 8.74
N TYR A 111 25.43 11.38 9.25
CA TYR A 111 24.11 11.13 8.67
C TYR A 111 23.99 11.54 7.19
N PHE A 112 24.62 12.64 6.80
CA PHE A 112 24.58 13.13 5.43
C PHE A 112 25.61 12.47 4.50
N THR A 113 26.59 11.79 5.06
CA THR A 113 27.54 10.96 4.30
C THR A 113 26.97 9.57 4.02
N TYR A 114 26.17 9.06 4.95
CA TYR A 114 25.57 7.72 4.87
C TYR A 114 24.06 7.80 5.09
N PRO A 115 23.32 8.49 4.20
CA PRO A 115 21.87 8.53 4.30
C PRO A 115 21.30 7.13 4.08
N ARG A 116 20.16 6.86 4.71
CA ARG A 116 19.35 5.69 4.35
C ARG A 116 18.71 5.90 2.98
N VAL A 117 18.78 4.91 2.12
CA VAL A 117 18.06 4.89 0.86
C VAL A 117 16.75 4.15 1.07
N VAL A 118 15.62 4.76 0.70
CA VAL A 118 14.33 4.08 0.63
C VAL A 118 13.93 3.92 -0.83
N VAL A 119 13.53 2.72 -1.19
CA VAL A 119 13.08 2.35 -2.54
C VAL A 119 11.66 1.80 -2.45
N ALA A 120 10.78 2.23 -3.34
CA ALA A 120 9.44 1.68 -3.50
C ALA A 120 9.15 1.42 -4.98
N VAL A 121 8.58 0.28 -5.29
CA VAL A 121 8.22 -0.05 -6.67
C VAL A 121 6.83 0.50 -6.97
N ASP A 122 6.77 1.49 -7.89
CA ASP A 122 5.54 2.14 -8.37
C ASP A 122 5.22 1.78 -9.84
N ALA A 123 6.11 1.08 -10.51
CA ALA A 123 5.97 0.75 -11.92
C ALA A 123 5.30 -0.61 -12.13
N GLU A 124 4.55 -0.71 -13.22
CA GLU A 124 3.98 -1.97 -13.70
C GLU A 124 5.10 -2.96 -14.10
N PRO A 125 4.85 -4.27 -14.07
CA PRO A 125 5.79 -5.24 -14.58
C PRO A 125 6.00 -5.08 -16.10
N ILE A 126 7.18 -5.41 -16.58
CA ILE A 126 7.52 -5.30 -18.01
C ILE A 126 6.66 -6.24 -18.88
N SER A 127 6.20 -7.35 -18.34
CA SER A 127 5.36 -8.34 -19.00
C SER A 127 4.47 -9.10 -18.01
N ALA A 128 3.48 -9.84 -18.50
CA ALA A 128 2.65 -10.72 -17.67
C ALA A 128 3.42 -11.92 -17.07
N ALA A 129 4.62 -12.23 -17.58
CA ALA A 129 5.51 -13.25 -17.04
C ALA A 129 6.43 -12.69 -15.93
N ALA A 130 6.64 -11.39 -15.89
CA ALA A 130 7.45 -10.74 -14.87
C ALA A 130 6.70 -10.70 -13.51
N PRO A 131 7.42 -10.70 -12.37
CA PRO A 131 6.81 -10.60 -11.07
C PRO A 131 6.07 -9.27 -10.91
N PHE A 132 4.92 -9.28 -10.26
CA PHE A 132 4.12 -8.09 -10.04
C PHE A 132 4.56 -7.36 -8.77
N LEU A 133 5.56 -6.49 -8.92
CA LEU A 133 6.24 -5.82 -7.80
C LEU A 133 5.63 -4.47 -7.41
N LYS A 134 4.81 -3.85 -8.27
CA LYS A 134 4.15 -2.59 -7.98
C LYS A 134 3.37 -2.68 -6.66
N ASP A 135 3.60 -1.73 -5.76
CA ASP A 135 3.00 -1.66 -4.41
C ASP A 135 3.32 -2.87 -3.51
N ARG A 136 4.27 -3.74 -3.91
CA ARG A 136 4.54 -5.02 -3.25
C ARG A 136 5.99 -5.21 -2.84
N LEU A 137 6.89 -4.29 -3.21
CA LEU A 137 8.31 -4.37 -2.84
C LEU A 137 8.85 -3.00 -2.42
N TYR A 138 9.43 -2.98 -1.22
CA TYR A 138 10.04 -1.81 -0.58
C TYR A 138 11.38 -2.21 0.00
N LEU A 139 12.39 -1.36 -0.18
CA LEU A 139 13.75 -1.59 0.32
C LEU A 139 14.20 -0.41 1.17
N GLY A 140 14.95 -0.69 2.22
CA GLY A 140 15.64 0.30 3.03
C GLY A 140 17.11 -0.08 3.20
N TYR A 141 18.02 0.67 2.58
CA TYR A 141 19.45 0.39 2.67
C TYR A 141 20.19 1.45 3.47
N GLN A 142 21.03 1.01 4.37
CA GLN A 142 21.95 1.86 5.14
C GLN A 142 23.37 1.27 5.07
N GLU A 143 24.30 1.98 4.47
CA GLU A 143 25.63 1.47 4.13
C GLU A 143 26.47 1.08 5.36
N LYS A 144 26.48 1.94 6.40
CA LYS A 144 27.29 1.69 7.61
C LYS A 144 26.84 0.49 8.44
N SER A 145 25.55 0.19 8.44
CA SER A 145 25.03 -1.00 9.11
C SER A 145 25.26 -2.28 8.30
N ALA A 146 25.60 -2.16 7.01
CA ALA A 146 25.67 -3.29 6.07
C ALA A 146 24.38 -4.15 6.04
N VAL A 147 23.24 -3.51 6.30
CA VAL A 147 21.92 -4.15 6.35
C VAL A 147 21.02 -3.57 5.27
N LEU A 148 20.33 -4.46 4.57
CA LEU A 148 19.22 -4.11 3.68
C LEU A 148 17.92 -4.62 4.33
N GLU A 149 17.04 -3.68 4.69
CA GLU A 149 15.67 -3.96 5.12
C GLU A 149 14.78 -4.17 3.92
N VAL A 150 13.89 -5.14 3.99
CA VAL A 150 12.94 -5.47 2.92
C VAL A 150 11.55 -5.64 3.48
N ILE A 151 10.57 -4.99 2.85
CA ILE A 151 9.15 -5.29 3.02
C ILE A 151 8.65 -5.77 1.67
N SER A 152 8.25 -7.02 1.59
CA SER A 152 7.90 -7.66 0.33
C SER A 152 6.65 -8.52 0.47
N TYR A 153 5.73 -8.41 -0.50
CA TYR A 153 4.48 -9.14 -0.47
C TYR A 153 4.70 -10.64 -0.74
N ASN A 154 3.97 -11.47 -0.01
CA ASN A 154 3.86 -12.91 -0.22
C ASN A 154 2.48 -13.21 -0.76
N GLU A 155 2.36 -13.47 -2.05
CA GLU A 155 1.05 -13.71 -2.72
C GLU A 155 0.34 -14.95 -2.15
N THR A 156 1.09 -15.99 -1.76
CA THR A 156 0.50 -17.22 -1.21
C THR A 156 -0.06 -17.02 0.20
N ALA A 157 0.62 -16.23 1.01
CA ALA A 157 0.17 -15.92 2.37
C ALA A 157 -0.78 -14.70 2.42
N GLY A 158 -0.92 -13.95 1.32
CA GLY A 158 -1.76 -12.75 1.24
C GLY A 158 -1.32 -11.61 2.17
N ARG A 159 -0.01 -11.51 2.46
CA ARG A 159 0.52 -10.55 3.43
C ARG A 159 1.91 -10.04 3.05
N PHE A 160 2.34 -8.95 3.68
CA PHE A 160 3.72 -8.52 3.62
C PHE A 160 4.59 -9.32 4.59
N GLU A 161 5.78 -9.69 4.11
CA GLU A 161 6.87 -10.24 4.91
C GLU A 161 7.90 -9.14 5.15
N PHE A 162 8.47 -9.14 6.35
CA PHE A 162 9.54 -8.24 6.76
C PHE A 162 10.83 -9.05 6.79
N GLN A 163 11.84 -8.58 6.08
CA GLN A 163 13.10 -9.31 5.92
C GLN A 163 14.30 -8.40 6.17
N LEU A 164 15.39 -9.01 6.62
CA LEU A 164 16.69 -8.38 6.79
C LEU A 164 17.72 -9.15 5.97
N VAL A 165 18.49 -8.42 5.19
CA VAL A 165 19.70 -8.94 4.54
C VAL A 165 20.89 -8.43 5.33
N LYS A 166 21.56 -9.31 6.05
CA LYS A 166 22.74 -9.00 6.84
C LYS A 166 24.01 -9.22 6.01
N ASP A 167 25.10 -8.51 6.37
CA ASP A 167 26.38 -8.53 5.70
C ASP A 167 26.33 -8.11 4.21
N TYR A 168 25.42 -7.16 3.91
CA TYR A 168 25.28 -6.60 2.56
C TYR A 168 26.28 -5.46 2.34
N ARG A 169 27.54 -5.82 2.07
CA ARG A 169 28.68 -4.91 1.88
C ARG A 169 29.71 -5.50 0.91
N ALA A 170 30.72 -4.71 0.53
CA ALA A 170 31.85 -5.18 -0.26
C ALA A 170 32.57 -6.34 0.45
N GLY A 171 32.77 -7.45 -0.27
CA GLY A 171 33.39 -8.66 0.25
C GLY A 171 32.55 -9.42 1.29
N GLY A 172 31.33 -8.96 1.58
CA GLY A 172 30.39 -9.64 2.48
C GLY A 172 29.71 -10.85 1.84
N GLN A 173 29.03 -11.64 2.68
CA GLN A 173 28.20 -12.76 2.26
C GLN A 173 26.76 -12.51 2.67
N PRO A 174 25.96 -11.86 1.83
CA PRO A 174 24.58 -11.48 2.16
C PRO A 174 23.75 -12.69 2.55
N LYS A 175 23.08 -12.60 3.68
CA LYS A 175 22.17 -13.63 4.20
C LYS A 175 20.80 -13.03 4.48
N VAL A 176 19.76 -13.63 3.89
CA VAL A 176 18.37 -13.20 4.04
C VAL A 176 17.72 -13.92 5.20
N PHE A 177 17.09 -13.15 6.07
CA PHE A 177 16.29 -13.64 7.21
C PHE A 177 14.91 -12.98 7.17
N TYR A 178 13.90 -13.70 7.62
CA TYR A 178 12.62 -13.11 7.98
C TYR A 178 12.77 -12.47 9.36
N ALA A 179 12.40 -11.22 9.48
CA ALA A 179 12.56 -10.45 10.71
C ALA A 179 11.50 -10.83 11.76
N ASN A 180 11.79 -10.51 13.00
CA ASN A 180 10.82 -10.62 14.08
C ASN A 180 9.66 -9.64 13.85
N ARG A 181 8.48 -10.15 13.49
CA ARG A 181 7.29 -9.35 13.17
C ARG A 181 6.83 -8.50 14.36
N ASN A 182 6.98 -8.98 15.59
CA ASN A 182 6.61 -8.21 16.77
C ASN A 182 7.41 -6.91 16.86
N LEU A 183 8.69 -6.93 16.52
CA LEU A 183 9.52 -5.73 16.48
C LEU A 183 9.08 -4.80 15.34
N CYS A 184 8.83 -5.35 14.15
CA CYS A 184 8.40 -4.55 12.99
C CYS A 184 7.02 -3.92 13.21
N PHE A 185 6.06 -4.66 13.77
CA PHE A 185 4.70 -4.20 14.01
C PHE A 185 4.59 -3.13 15.10
N ALA A 186 5.59 -2.99 15.96
CA ALA A 186 5.63 -1.86 16.87
C ALA A 186 5.50 -0.50 16.13
N CYS A 187 6.09 -0.39 14.94
CA CYS A 187 5.94 0.78 14.06
C CYS A 187 4.97 0.54 12.91
N HIS A 188 5.05 -0.63 12.25
CA HIS A 188 4.24 -1.00 11.09
C HIS A 188 2.89 -1.61 11.51
N GLN A 189 2.10 -0.89 12.29
CA GLN A 189 0.85 -1.38 12.91
C GLN A 189 -0.23 -1.77 11.89
N ASN A 190 -0.07 -1.35 10.63
CA ASN A 190 -0.90 -1.79 9.50
C ASN A 190 -0.38 -3.08 8.83
N GLY A 191 0.70 -3.69 9.32
CA GLY A 191 1.33 -4.88 8.73
C GLY A 191 1.87 -4.68 7.31
N ALA A 192 2.07 -3.43 6.88
CA ALA A 192 2.47 -3.01 5.55
C ALA A 192 3.54 -1.90 5.65
N PRO A 193 4.11 -1.44 4.54
CA PRO A 193 5.00 -0.28 4.56
C PRO A 193 4.30 0.91 5.18
N ILE A 194 5.09 1.71 5.88
CA ILE A 194 4.67 3.02 6.37
C ILE A 194 5.58 4.06 5.77
N PHE A 195 4.98 5.20 5.47
CA PHE A 195 5.72 6.35 5.00
C PHE A 195 4.95 7.57 5.51
N SER A 196 5.61 8.61 6.06
CA SER A 196 4.88 9.76 6.56
C SER A 196 4.38 10.60 5.40
N ARG A 197 3.20 11.18 5.51
CA ARG A 197 2.67 12.09 4.50
C ARG A 197 3.38 13.44 4.56
N ALA A 198 3.43 14.15 3.44
CA ALA A 198 4.22 15.36 3.29
C ALA A 198 5.71 15.16 3.63
N LEU A 199 6.28 14.18 3.11
CA LEU A 199 7.50 13.48 3.50
C LEU A 199 8.74 13.97 2.93
N TRP A 200 8.63 14.89 2.04
CA TRP A 200 9.76 15.66 1.61
C TRP A 200 10.52 16.30 2.77
N ASP A 201 9.93 16.39 3.96
CA ASP A 201 10.62 16.89 5.15
C ASP A 201 11.85 16.06 5.53
N GLU A 202 11.73 14.74 5.49
CA GLU A 202 12.79 13.80 5.87
C GLU A 202 13.67 13.38 4.68
N THR A 203 13.21 13.64 3.46
CA THR A 203 13.85 13.19 2.23
C THR A 203 14.69 14.28 1.57
N ASN A 204 15.46 13.90 0.56
CA ASN A 204 16.17 14.83 -0.33
C ASN A 204 15.26 15.68 -1.24
N ALA A 205 13.94 15.59 -1.10
CA ALA A 205 13.00 16.58 -1.65
C ALA A 205 12.95 17.86 -0.81
N ASN A 206 13.36 17.79 0.46
CA ASN A 206 13.56 18.97 1.30
C ASN A 206 14.81 19.72 0.83
N PRO A 207 14.70 21.00 0.42
CA PRO A 207 15.84 21.74 -0.11
C PRO A 207 17.05 21.83 0.81
N GLN A 208 16.82 21.86 2.12
CA GLN A 208 17.90 21.96 3.11
C GLN A 208 18.59 20.61 3.33
N VAL A 209 17.83 19.52 3.33
CA VAL A 209 18.39 18.17 3.33
C VAL A 209 19.19 17.95 2.04
N ALA A 210 18.66 18.35 0.90
CA ALA A 210 19.34 18.27 -0.39
C ALA A 210 20.66 19.04 -0.41
N ALA A 211 20.67 20.28 0.09
CA ALA A 211 21.88 21.11 0.15
C ALA A 211 22.99 20.46 1.01
N GLN A 212 22.64 19.86 2.16
CA GLN A 212 23.61 19.15 3.00
C GLN A 212 24.15 17.87 2.34
N LEU A 213 23.30 17.14 1.62
CA LEU A 213 23.72 15.98 0.84
C LEU A 213 24.63 16.40 -0.31
N ALA A 214 24.30 17.47 -1.04
CA ALA A 214 25.09 17.99 -2.15
C ALA A 214 26.47 18.49 -1.69
N ALA A 215 26.54 19.16 -0.55
CA ALA A 215 27.78 19.65 0.04
C ALA A 215 28.79 18.52 0.38
N ASN A 216 28.28 17.29 0.55
CA ASN A 216 29.12 16.12 0.81
C ASN A 216 29.91 15.64 -0.42
N GLY A 217 29.44 15.94 -1.64
CA GLY A 217 30.08 15.54 -2.90
C GLY A 217 30.05 14.02 -3.19
N LYS A 218 29.38 13.23 -2.38
CA LYS A 218 29.30 11.76 -2.54
C LYS A 218 28.30 11.40 -3.62
N ASN A 219 28.59 10.34 -4.38
CA ASN A 219 27.59 9.67 -5.23
C ASN A 219 26.76 8.73 -4.36
N PHE A 220 25.48 9.06 -4.21
CA PHE A 220 24.51 8.27 -3.46
C PHE A 220 23.82 7.23 -4.35
N TYR A 221 24.56 6.26 -4.85
CA TYR A 221 24.04 5.16 -5.70
C TYR A 221 23.36 5.67 -6.99
N GLY A 222 23.84 6.81 -7.53
CA GLY A 222 23.23 7.45 -8.69
C GLY A 222 21.92 8.21 -8.39
N ILE A 223 21.57 8.38 -7.11
CA ILE A 223 20.42 9.18 -6.70
C ILE A 223 20.86 10.64 -6.56
N PRO A 224 20.24 11.58 -7.29
CA PRO A 224 20.57 13.00 -7.16
C PRO A 224 20.32 13.50 -5.73
N PRO A 225 21.26 14.29 -5.14
CA PRO A 225 21.03 14.92 -3.85
C PRO A 225 19.81 15.84 -3.86
N GLU A 226 19.65 16.62 -4.92
CA GLU A 226 18.49 17.48 -5.12
C GLU A 226 17.37 16.71 -5.82
N ARG A 227 16.18 16.77 -5.27
CA ARG A 227 15.03 16.07 -5.80
C ARG A 227 13.73 16.82 -5.56
N GLY A 228 12.83 16.83 -6.54
CA GLY A 228 11.49 17.35 -6.38
C GLY A 228 10.61 16.42 -5.51
N VAL A 229 9.38 16.86 -5.24
CA VAL A 229 8.41 16.16 -4.39
C VAL A 229 7.69 14.98 -5.09
N ASP A 230 7.85 14.85 -6.39
CA ASP A 230 7.23 13.83 -7.23
C ASP A 230 7.53 12.38 -6.79
N ILE A 231 8.78 12.09 -6.42
CA ILE A 231 9.16 10.76 -5.92
C ILE A 231 8.59 10.47 -4.53
N PRO A 232 8.73 11.34 -3.50
CA PRO A 232 8.04 11.15 -2.24
C PRO A 232 6.53 10.94 -2.40
N TYR A 233 5.85 11.67 -3.26
CA TYR A 233 4.44 11.44 -3.55
C TYR A 233 4.16 10.07 -4.18
N ALA A 234 5.00 9.63 -5.12
CA ALA A 234 4.85 8.30 -5.69
C ALA A 234 5.01 7.21 -4.63
N ILE A 235 5.98 7.35 -3.71
CA ILE A 235 6.18 6.42 -2.59
C ILE A 235 4.99 6.46 -1.62
N ASP A 236 4.46 7.63 -1.32
CA ASP A 236 3.27 7.77 -0.48
C ASP A 236 2.06 7.06 -1.11
N ASN A 237 1.83 7.25 -2.41
CA ASN A 237 0.75 6.59 -3.13
C ASN A 237 0.90 5.06 -3.16
N THR A 238 2.12 4.52 -3.33
CA THR A 238 2.34 3.07 -3.25
C THR A 238 2.03 2.53 -1.85
N THR A 239 2.41 3.26 -0.82
CA THR A 239 2.13 2.90 0.58
C THR A 239 0.63 2.92 0.87
N GLU A 240 -0.09 3.89 0.34
CA GLU A 240 -1.54 3.99 0.49
C GLU A 240 -2.26 2.79 -0.13
N ARG A 241 -1.88 2.41 -1.37
CA ARG A 241 -2.47 1.22 -2.03
C ARG A 241 -2.10 -0.06 -1.28
N ALA A 242 -0.84 -0.22 -0.88
CA ALA A 242 -0.38 -1.37 -0.11
C ALA A 242 -1.12 -1.54 1.23
N ASN A 243 -1.50 -0.43 1.88
CA ASN A 243 -2.27 -0.44 3.11
C ASN A 243 -3.68 -1.04 2.93
N GLY A 244 -4.25 -0.95 1.75
CA GLY A 244 -5.55 -1.54 1.39
C GLY A 244 -5.52 -3.07 1.21
N PHE A 245 -4.34 -3.67 0.98
CA PHE A 245 -4.26 -5.10 0.65
C PHE A 245 -4.77 -6.02 1.76
N ALA A 246 -4.49 -5.70 3.01
CA ALA A 246 -4.94 -6.50 4.14
C ALA A 246 -6.48 -6.54 4.25
N LEU A 247 -7.14 -5.39 4.07
CA LEU A 247 -8.60 -5.30 4.04
C LEU A 247 -9.16 -6.12 2.86
N THR A 248 -8.60 -5.96 1.67
CA THR A 248 -9.01 -6.70 0.48
C THR A 248 -8.88 -8.21 0.69
N GLN A 249 -7.78 -8.67 1.26
CA GLN A 249 -7.56 -10.07 1.58
C GLN A 249 -8.56 -10.59 2.62
N ARG A 250 -8.80 -9.84 3.68
CA ARG A 250 -9.74 -10.20 4.74
C ARG A 250 -11.17 -10.35 4.20
N LEU A 251 -11.59 -9.38 3.38
CA LEU A 251 -12.92 -9.40 2.75
C LEU A 251 -13.05 -10.52 1.71
N TRP A 252 -11.99 -10.82 0.95
CA TRP A 252 -11.99 -11.97 0.06
C TRP A 252 -12.16 -13.29 0.81
N GLN A 253 -11.39 -13.49 1.87
CA GLN A 253 -11.39 -14.74 2.62
C GLN A 253 -12.68 -14.96 3.40
N GLU A 254 -13.21 -13.92 4.04
CA GLU A 254 -14.27 -14.02 5.02
C GLU A 254 -15.60 -13.35 4.60
N GLY A 255 -15.54 -12.32 3.73
CA GLY A 255 -16.70 -11.48 3.39
C GLY A 255 -17.81 -12.19 2.63
N CYS A 256 -17.52 -13.28 1.95
CA CYS A 256 -18.51 -14.13 1.31
C CYS A 256 -18.96 -15.33 2.17
N GLY A 257 -18.52 -15.42 3.43
CA GLY A 257 -18.77 -16.58 4.29
C GLY A 257 -17.77 -17.71 4.08
N ASN A 258 -18.14 -18.93 4.46
CA ASN A 258 -17.25 -20.10 4.45
C ASN A 258 -17.03 -20.68 3.04
N ALA A 259 -16.85 -22.02 2.93
CA ALA A 259 -16.48 -22.69 1.68
C ALA A 259 -17.65 -23.31 0.92
N ASP A 260 -18.90 -22.98 1.24
CA ASP A 260 -20.07 -23.50 0.54
C ASP A 260 -20.19 -22.95 -0.90
N LEU A 261 -21.09 -23.52 -1.69
CA LEU A 261 -21.29 -23.13 -3.09
C LEU A 261 -21.72 -21.66 -3.25
N ASN A 262 -22.49 -21.10 -2.30
CA ASN A 262 -22.92 -19.71 -2.38
C ASN A 262 -21.76 -18.77 -2.09
N ALA A 263 -20.92 -19.09 -1.11
CA ALA A 263 -19.69 -18.35 -0.80
C ALA A 263 -18.71 -18.35 -2.01
N ARG A 264 -18.57 -19.49 -2.70
CA ARG A 264 -17.76 -19.59 -3.92
C ARG A 264 -18.35 -18.75 -5.06
N ARG A 265 -19.66 -18.79 -5.27
CA ARG A 265 -20.33 -17.92 -6.26
C ARG A 265 -20.17 -16.44 -5.95
N CYS A 266 -20.25 -16.07 -4.67
CA CYS A 266 -20.01 -14.71 -4.23
C CYS A 266 -18.57 -14.26 -4.55
N ARG A 267 -17.54 -15.05 -4.20
CA ARG A 267 -16.14 -14.72 -4.54
C ARG A 267 -15.89 -14.65 -6.05
N ALA A 268 -16.51 -15.54 -6.79
CA ALA A 268 -16.41 -15.52 -8.25
C ALA A 268 -17.07 -14.28 -8.87
N GLY A 269 -18.23 -13.85 -8.35
CA GLY A 269 -18.88 -12.60 -8.75
C GLY A 269 -18.03 -11.37 -8.40
N LEU A 270 -17.38 -11.38 -7.21
CA LEU A 270 -16.40 -10.34 -6.83
C LEU A 270 -15.23 -10.28 -7.81
N PHE A 271 -14.65 -11.43 -8.16
CA PHE A 271 -13.53 -11.50 -9.08
C PHE A 271 -13.93 -11.05 -10.50
N ALA A 272 -15.12 -11.46 -10.98
CA ALA A 272 -15.67 -10.98 -12.24
C ALA A 272 -15.82 -9.45 -12.26
N ALA A 273 -16.36 -8.87 -11.18
CA ALA A 273 -16.50 -7.43 -11.05
C ALA A 273 -15.12 -6.73 -11.02
N ALA A 274 -14.13 -7.30 -10.31
CA ALA A 274 -12.77 -6.76 -10.25
C ALA A 274 -12.09 -6.81 -11.62
N LEU A 275 -12.23 -7.90 -12.39
CA LEU A 275 -11.71 -7.97 -13.75
C LEU A 275 -12.35 -6.93 -14.66
N ARG A 276 -13.68 -6.77 -14.61
CA ARG A 276 -14.42 -5.76 -15.39
C ARG A 276 -13.94 -4.35 -15.01
N HIS A 277 -13.79 -4.07 -13.71
CA HIS A 277 -13.28 -2.78 -13.24
C HIS A 277 -11.85 -2.51 -13.72
N ALA A 278 -10.95 -3.50 -13.67
CA ALA A 278 -9.60 -3.39 -14.18
C ALA A 278 -9.56 -3.13 -15.69
N LEU A 279 -10.39 -3.84 -16.48
CA LEU A 279 -10.52 -3.68 -17.92
C LEU A 279 -11.11 -2.31 -18.29
N ALA A 280 -12.05 -1.80 -17.49
CA ALA A 280 -12.61 -0.46 -17.65
C ALA A 280 -11.65 0.66 -17.16
N GLY A 281 -10.41 0.31 -16.74
CA GLY A 281 -9.39 1.27 -16.35
C GLY A 281 -9.60 1.97 -15.02
N GLY A 282 -10.27 1.30 -14.10
CA GLY A 282 -10.54 1.86 -12.78
C GLY A 282 -11.55 3.02 -12.80
N GLN A 283 -12.33 3.15 -13.88
CA GLN A 283 -13.46 4.08 -13.92
C GLN A 283 -14.46 3.74 -12.79
N ARG A 284 -15.30 4.71 -12.43
CA ARG A 284 -16.28 4.50 -11.36
C ARG A 284 -17.08 3.22 -11.64
N TRP A 285 -16.86 2.21 -10.80
CA TRP A 285 -17.62 0.99 -10.86
C TRP A 285 -19.05 1.21 -10.34
N LEU A 286 -20.01 0.72 -11.08
CA LEU A 286 -21.43 0.73 -10.69
C LEU A 286 -21.86 -0.73 -10.55
N ALA A 287 -22.43 -1.07 -9.39
CA ALA A 287 -23.05 -2.38 -9.19
C ALA A 287 -24.27 -2.48 -10.11
N ASP A 288 -24.34 -3.54 -10.90
CA ASP A 288 -25.58 -3.94 -11.54
C ASP A 288 -26.50 -4.68 -10.54
N ALA A 289 -27.77 -4.85 -10.90
CA ALA A 289 -28.76 -5.48 -10.01
C ALA A 289 -28.39 -6.92 -9.66
N ASP A 290 -27.80 -7.67 -10.58
CA ASP A 290 -27.37 -9.07 -10.36
C ASP A 290 -26.21 -9.12 -9.35
N PHE A 291 -25.21 -8.25 -9.49
CA PHE A 291 -24.12 -8.15 -8.52
C PHE A 291 -24.63 -7.75 -7.13
N ASP A 292 -25.50 -6.74 -7.06
CA ASP A 292 -25.98 -6.26 -5.76
C ASP A 292 -26.82 -7.32 -5.03
N GLN A 293 -27.64 -8.07 -5.77
CA GLN A 293 -28.49 -9.13 -5.22
C GLN A 293 -27.69 -10.37 -4.80
N ASN A 294 -26.75 -10.83 -5.62
CA ASN A 294 -26.06 -12.11 -5.43
C ASN A 294 -24.73 -11.98 -4.65
N VAL A 295 -24.03 -10.88 -4.79
CA VAL A 295 -22.73 -10.63 -4.16
C VAL A 295 -22.86 -9.61 -3.04
N GLY A 296 -23.41 -8.44 -3.34
CA GLY A 296 -23.54 -7.34 -2.40
C GLY A 296 -24.35 -7.71 -1.17
N ALA A 297 -25.54 -8.28 -1.36
CA ALA A 297 -26.40 -8.74 -0.27
C ALA A 297 -25.71 -9.79 0.61
N THR A 298 -24.94 -10.72 0.00
CA THR A 298 -24.18 -11.72 0.75
C THR A 298 -23.11 -11.09 1.61
N ILE A 299 -22.32 -10.16 1.05
CA ILE A 299 -21.24 -9.49 1.79
C ILE A 299 -21.80 -8.64 2.93
N ARG A 300 -22.87 -7.87 2.69
CA ARG A 300 -23.51 -7.06 3.74
C ARG A 300 -23.99 -7.93 4.90
N ARG A 301 -24.68 -9.03 4.60
CA ARG A 301 -25.15 -9.98 5.61
C ARG A 301 -23.98 -10.57 6.42
N GLU A 302 -22.95 -11.08 5.77
CA GLU A 302 -21.78 -11.66 6.42
C GLU A 302 -21.01 -10.62 7.24
N ALA A 303 -20.87 -9.40 6.72
CA ALA A 303 -20.25 -8.29 7.43
C ALA A 303 -21.02 -7.90 8.70
N GLY A 304 -22.34 -7.78 8.61
CA GLY A 304 -23.19 -7.49 9.77
C GLY A 304 -23.14 -8.56 10.85
N HIS A 305 -22.99 -9.83 10.45
CA HIS A 305 -22.85 -10.96 11.37
C HIS A 305 -21.44 -11.04 12.00
N ARG A 306 -20.38 -10.94 11.20
CA ARG A 306 -18.99 -11.16 11.64
C ARG A 306 -18.36 -9.92 12.27
N TRP A 307 -18.70 -8.75 11.74
CA TRP A 307 -18.07 -7.47 12.10
C TRP A 307 -19.15 -6.39 12.31
N PRO A 308 -20.02 -6.54 13.28
CA PRO A 308 -21.12 -5.58 13.48
C PRO A 308 -20.62 -4.16 13.77
N GLY A 309 -19.42 -3.98 14.36
CA GLY A 309 -18.74 -2.68 14.52
C GLY A 309 -17.90 -2.26 13.33
N GLY A 310 -17.86 -3.06 12.26
CA GLY A 310 -17.01 -2.84 11.09
C GLY A 310 -15.58 -3.39 11.23
N LEU A 311 -14.78 -3.20 10.18
CA LEU A 311 -13.38 -3.58 10.11
C LEU A 311 -12.47 -2.35 10.21
N ALA A 312 -11.69 -2.25 11.28
CA ALA A 312 -10.74 -1.18 11.51
C ALA A 312 -9.47 -1.39 10.67
N VAL A 313 -9.18 -0.45 9.80
CA VAL A 313 -7.98 -0.45 8.95
C VAL A 313 -6.82 0.22 9.71
N GLY A 314 -5.69 -0.45 9.77
CA GLY A 314 -4.49 0.08 10.44
C GLY A 314 -4.00 1.39 9.80
N ASN A 315 -3.59 2.33 10.63
CA ASN A 315 -3.13 3.63 10.17
C ASN A 315 -1.63 3.60 9.85
N PRO A 316 -1.22 3.77 8.57
CA PRO A 316 0.18 3.86 8.18
C PRO A 316 0.77 5.24 8.42
N ASP A 317 -0.05 6.25 8.73
CA ASP A 317 0.40 7.64 8.78
C ASP A 317 1.23 7.90 10.04
N LEU A 318 2.39 8.50 9.83
CA LEU A 318 3.20 9.06 10.90
C LEU A 318 3.19 10.58 10.78
N PRO A 319 3.02 11.32 11.88
CA PRO A 319 3.09 12.78 11.83
C PRO A 319 4.44 13.24 11.29
N ASN A 320 4.44 14.27 10.46
CA ASN A 320 5.66 14.93 10.05
C ASN A 320 6.38 15.55 11.25
N ARG A 321 7.69 15.63 11.14
CA ARG A 321 8.54 16.35 12.11
C ARG A 321 9.63 17.11 11.38
N ASN A 322 10.20 18.12 12.03
CA ASN A 322 11.43 18.72 11.54
C ASN A 322 12.59 17.73 11.70
N PRO A 323 13.14 17.16 10.62
CA PRO A 323 14.24 16.18 10.72
C PRO A 323 15.54 16.81 11.23
N LEU A 324 15.64 18.14 11.15
CA LEU A 324 16.84 18.91 11.47
C LEU A 324 16.82 19.47 12.90
N GLN A 325 15.71 19.25 13.64
CA GLN A 325 15.59 19.68 15.03
C GLN A 325 16.65 19.01 15.91
N GLY A 326 17.38 19.81 16.65
CA GLY A 326 18.45 19.36 17.57
C GLY A 326 19.83 19.23 16.94
N LEU A 327 20.00 19.60 15.66
CA LEU A 327 21.32 19.76 15.07
C LEU A 327 21.86 21.15 15.42
N SER A 328 22.99 21.20 16.16
CA SER A 328 23.58 22.43 16.71
C SER A 328 24.08 23.47 15.68
N ALA A 329 24.23 23.06 14.42
CA ALA A 329 24.70 23.91 13.33
C ALA A 329 23.59 24.47 12.44
N TRP A 330 22.31 24.33 12.82
CA TRP A 330 21.21 24.67 11.92
C TRP A 330 20.57 26.03 12.25
N PRO A 331 20.39 26.95 11.26
CA PRO A 331 19.72 28.23 11.49
C PRO A 331 18.27 28.01 11.90
N THR A 332 17.86 28.50 13.05
CA THR A 332 16.52 28.35 13.63
C THR A 332 15.39 28.86 12.73
N ASP A 333 15.64 29.91 11.95
CA ASP A 333 14.61 30.54 11.11
C ASP A 333 14.21 29.74 9.87
N SER A 334 15.13 28.96 9.32
CA SER A 334 14.85 28.13 8.15
C SER A 334 14.15 26.82 8.51
N ALA A 335 14.41 26.29 9.71
CA ALA A 335 13.73 25.10 10.21
C ALA A 335 12.23 25.34 10.48
N ALA A 336 11.87 26.53 10.95
CA ALA A 336 10.49 26.92 11.24
C ALA A 336 9.58 26.99 9.99
N ARG A 337 10.15 27.21 8.81
CA ARG A 337 9.36 27.23 7.55
C ARG A 337 9.04 25.85 7.03
N ILE A 338 9.83 24.86 7.38
CA ILE A 338 9.71 23.47 6.88
C ILE A 338 8.83 22.65 7.82
N ALA A 339 8.94 22.86 9.11
CA ALA A 339 8.15 22.15 10.13
C ALA A 339 6.75 22.76 10.30
N ARG A 340 5.94 22.79 9.27
CA ARG A 340 4.50 23.14 9.41
C ARG A 340 3.67 21.98 9.97
N SER A 341 4.28 20.85 10.23
CA SER A 341 3.60 19.71 10.81
C SER A 341 3.58 19.83 12.32
N HIS A 342 2.41 19.94 12.88
CA HIS A 342 2.19 19.89 14.31
C HIS A 342 2.33 18.44 14.80
N VAL A 343 3.58 17.97 14.96
CA VAL A 343 3.79 16.73 15.70
C VAL A 343 3.55 17.08 17.18
N PRO A 344 2.58 16.45 17.84
CA PRO A 344 2.42 16.63 19.28
C PRO A 344 3.73 16.36 20.00
N ALA A 345 4.07 17.16 20.99
CA ALA A 345 5.32 17.01 21.77
C ALA A 345 5.43 15.62 22.44
N ASN A 346 4.30 14.99 22.70
CA ASN A 346 4.17 13.66 23.29
C ASN A 346 4.01 12.54 22.24
N PHE A 347 4.15 12.83 20.93
CA PHE A 347 4.03 11.79 19.91
C PHE A 347 5.04 10.66 20.15
N GLU A 348 4.50 9.46 20.20
CA GLU A 348 5.27 8.23 20.40
C GLU A 348 5.01 7.27 19.23
N PRO A 349 6.00 6.99 18.37
CA PRO A 349 5.83 6.11 17.21
C PRO A 349 5.35 4.70 17.55
N LEU A 350 5.65 4.24 18.76
CA LEU A 350 5.27 2.91 19.26
C LEU A 350 3.90 2.89 19.92
N ALA A 351 3.28 4.04 20.16
CA ALA A 351 1.93 4.09 20.72
C ALA A 351 0.91 3.52 19.71
N PRO A 352 -0.10 2.79 20.18
CA PRO A 352 -1.19 2.35 19.31
C PRO A 352 -1.82 3.56 18.60
N ARG A 353 -1.89 3.50 17.28
CA ARG A 353 -2.54 4.54 16.47
C ARG A 353 -4.02 4.22 16.32
N PRO A 354 -4.91 5.24 16.31
CA PRO A 354 -6.31 5.01 15.98
C PRO A 354 -6.42 4.43 14.55
N ALA A 355 -7.50 3.72 14.30
CA ALA A 355 -7.78 3.24 12.95
C ALA A 355 -7.78 4.41 11.95
N LYS A 356 -7.26 4.17 10.74
CA LYS A 356 -7.35 5.14 9.66
C LYS A 356 -8.78 5.29 9.18
N ASP A 357 -9.42 4.16 8.95
CA ASP A 357 -10.79 4.04 8.48
C ASP A 357 -11.47 2.84 9.14
N ILE A 358 -12.79 2.85 9.17
CA ILE A 358 -13.60 1.71 9.55
C ILE A 358 -14.46 1.31 8.35
N TRP A 359 -14.14 0.17 7.74
CA TRP A 359 -14.95 -0.37 6.65
C TRP A 359 -16.22 -1.00 7.23
N GLN A 360 -17.37 -0.63 6.69
CA GLN A 360 -18.69 -1.18 7.04
C GLN A 360 -19.41 -1.61 5.78
N GLY A 361 -19.95 -2.83 5.75
CA GLY A 361 -20.56 -3.40 4.55
C GLY A 361 -21.75 -2.61 3.98
N GLU A 362 -22.49 -1.92 4.84
CA GLU A 362 -23.64 -1.08 4.45
C GLU A 362 -23.23 0.35 4.05
N ALA A 363 -21.98 0.75 4.27
CA ALA A 363 -21.55 2.09 3.95
C ALA A 363 -21.56 2.34 2.43
N PRO A 364 -21.98 3.53 1.98
CA PRO A 364 -21.91 3.89 0.57
C PRO A 364 -20.49 3.72 0.03
N GLY A 365 -20.34 2.97 -1.06
CA GLY A 365 -19.04 2.71 -1.68
C GLY A 365 -18.23 1.55 -1.10
N ALA A 366 -18.66 0.90 -0.01
CA ALA A 366 -17.94 -0.21 0.61
C ALA A 366 -17.62 -1.35 -0.37
N LEU A 367 -18.59 -1.73 -1.20
CA LEU A 367 -18.41 -2.76 -2.23
C LEU A 367 -17.52 -2.28 -3.38
N ALA A 368 -17.62 -1.00 -3.75
CA ALA A 368 -16.75 -0.42 -4.78
C ALA A 368 -15.28 -0.41 -4.32
N THR A 369 -15.01 -0.09 -3.05
CA THR A 369 -13.67 -0.19 -2.46
C THR A 369 -13.12 -1.61 -2.53
N LEU A 370 -13.94 -2.63 -2.26
CA LEU A 370 -13.53 -4.03 -2.35
C LEU A 370 -13.23 -4.45 -3.80
N VAL A 371 -14.10 -4.10 -4.73
CA VAL A 371 -13.90 -4.39 -6.17
C VAL A 371 -12.63 -3.70 -6.69
N ALA A 372 -12.43 -2.43 -6.36
CA ALA A 372 -11.21 -1.69 -6.71
C ALA A 372 -9.97 -2.32 -6.08
N GLY A 373 -10.04 -2.69 -4.80
CA GLY A 373 -8.94 -3.36 -4.10
C GLY A 373 -8.53 -4.69 -4.74
N LEU A 374 -9.48 -5.50 -5.19
CA LEU A 374 -9.18 -6.73 -5.94
C LEU A 374 -8.63 -6.44 -7.35
N ALA A 375 -9.08 -5.37 -7.99
CA ALA A 375 -8.57 -4.97 -9.31
C ALA A 375 -7.07 -4.55 -9.26
N GLU A 376 -6.56 -4.08 -8.12
CA GLU A 376 -5.13 -3.81 -7.90
C GLU A 376 -4.25 -5.08 -7.98
N PHE A 377 -4.87 -6.25 -8.04
CA PHE A 377 -4.17 -7.52 -8.30
C PHE A 377 -4.12 -7.89 -9.79
N VAL A 378 -4.64 -7.05 -10.69
CA VAL A 378 -4.59 -7.26 -12.15
C VAL A 378 -3.61 -6.25 -12.75
N SER A 379 -2.43 -6.72 -13.17
CA SER A 379 -1.40 -5.84 -13.74
C SER A 379 -1.78 -5.29 -15.12
N ALA A 380 -1.13 -4.21 -15.54
CA ALA A 380 -1.35 -3.66 -16.89
C ALA A 380 -1.03 -4.66 -18.02
N PRO A 381 0.04 -5.48 -17.94
CA PRO A 381 0.25 -6.55 -18.91
C PRO A 381 -0.85 -7.63 -18.90
N ASP A 382 -1.39 -8.00 -17.71
CA ASP A 382 -2.51 -8.95 -17.63
C ASP A 382 -3.74 -8.37 -18.32
N ARG A 383 -4.06 -7.10 -18.05
CA ARG A 383 -5.17 -6.39 -18.71
C ARG A 383 -5.04 -6.41 -20.22
N ARG A 384 -3.87 -6.03 -20.75
CA ARG A 384 -3.63 -6.04 -22.20
C ARG A 384 -3.84 -7.42 -22.83
N ARG A 385 -3.39 -8.49 -22.15
CA ARG A 385 -3.63 -9.85 -22.63
C ARG A 385 -5.10 -10.23 -22.59
N LEU A 386 -5.82 -9.86 -21.51
CA LEU A 386 -7.26 -10.08 -21.41
C LEU A 386 -8.02 -9.33 -22.50
N GLU A 387 -7.64 -8.09 -22.80
CA GLU A 387 -8.23 -7.31 -23.89
C GLU A 387 -8.03 -8.00 -25.24
N ILE A 388 -6.83 -8.52 -25.53
CA ILE A 388 -6.56 -9.27 -26.76
C ILE A 388 -7.44 -10.53 -26.80
N ALA A 389 -7.48 -11.32 -25.73
CA ALA A 389 -8.30 -12.52 -25.65
C ALA A 389 -9.78 -12.25 -25.86
N LEU A 390 -10.31 -11.15 -25.28
CA LEU A 390 -11.69 -10.70 -25.47
C LEU A 390 -12.00 -10.31 -26.92
N THR A 391 -11.05 -9.68 -27.62
CA THR A 391 -11.26 -9.30 -29.03
C THR A 391 -11.38 -10.50 -29.96
N GLN A 392 -10.81 -11.63 -29.58
CA GLN A 392 -10.80 -12.87 -30.36
C GLN A 392 -12.05 -13.75 -30.13
N GLN A 393 -12.92 -13.40 -29.19
CA GLN A 393 -14.12 -14.17 -28.92
C GLN A 393 -15.16 -14.01 -30.04
N GLU A 394 -15.62 -15.15 -30.60
CA GLU A 394 -16.54 -15.14 -31.76
C GLU A 394 -17.99 -14.78 -31.42
N ASN A 395 -18.46 -15.09 -30.22
CA ASN A 395 -19.86 -14.94 -29.84
C ASN A 395 -20.12 -13.72 -28.95
N ILE A 396 -19.64 -12.53 -29.38
CA ILE A 396 -19.88 -11.28 -28.66
C ILE A 396 -21.11 -10.58 -29.22
N VAL A 397 -22.03 -10.17 -28.37
CA VAL A 397 -23.20 -9.36 -28.75
C VAL A 397 -22.67 -8.00 -29.23
N THR A 398 -23.07 -7.66 -30.47
CA THR A 398 -22.71 -6.37 -31.08
C THR A 398 -23.97 -5.56 -31.27
N ASN A 399 -24.01 -4.37 -30.71
CA ASN A 399 -25.08 -3.41 -30.83
C ASN A 399 -24.63 -2.22 -31.68
N TRP A 400 -25.55 -1.67 -32.45
CA TRP A 400 -25.32 -0.43 -33.21
C TRP A 400 -26.18 0.69 -32.64
N LEU A 401 -25.51 1.80 -32.30
CA LEU A 401 -26.17 3.03 -31.92
C LEU A 401 -25.94 4.07 -33.01
N SER A 402 -26.98 4.77 -33.43
CA SER A 402 -26.85 5.83 -34.41
C SER A 402 -27.46 7.15 -33.94
N ALA A 403 -26.97 8.24 -34.49
CA ALA A 403 -27.52 9.55 -34.29
C ALA A 403 -27.26 10.44 -35.50
N PRO A 404 -28.20 11.33 -35.86
CA PRO A 404 -27.99 12.35 -36.89
C PRO A 404 -26.90 13.33 -36.45
N CYS A 405 -26.12 13.80 -37.44
CA CYS A 405 -25.00 14.71 -37.24
C CYS A 405 -25.16 15.98 -38.03
N GLN A 406 -24.81 17.10 -37.44
CA GLN A 406 -24.53 18.35 -38.10
C GLN A 406 -23.01 18.45 -38.34
N ILE A 407 -22.64 18.64 -39.63
CA ILE A 407 -21.23 18.81 -40.00
C ILE A 407 -21.07 20.25 -40.55
N LYS A 408 -20.13 20.96 -39.93
CA LYS A 408 -19.76 22.32 -40.39
C LYS A 408 -18.31 22.33 -40.89
N SER A 409 -18.09 22.82 -42.09
CA SER A 409 -16.75 23.09 -42.61
C SER A 409 -16.09 24.20 -41.79
N GLN A 410 -14.85 24.00 -41.38
CA GLN A 410 -14.04 25.02 -40.71
C GLN A 410 -12.94 25.51 -41.64
N LEU A 411 -12.61 26.80 -41.56
CA LEU A 411 -11.44 27.35 -42.24
C LEU A 411 -10.16 27.05 -41.44
N PRO A 412 -9.12 26.55 -42.11
CA PRO A 412 -9.06 26.15 -43.51
C PRO A 412 -9.93 24.92 -43.81
N ALA A 413 -10.36 24.73 -45.05
CA ALA A 413 -11.30 23.68 -45.53
C ALA A 413 -10.79 22.21 -45.32
N SER A 414 -9.77 22.04 -44.52
CA SER A 414 -9.14 20.76 -44.13
C SER A 414 -9.74 20.14 -42.86
N ARG A 415 -10.76 20.76 -42.26
CA ARG A 415 -11.36 20.27 -41.00
C ARG A 415 -12.89 20.42 -41.01
N TRP A 416 -13.56 19.40 -40.54
CA TRP A 416 -14.98 19.42 -40.21
C TRP A 416 -15.21 19.46 -38.72
N SER A 417 -16.10 20.30 -38.22
CA SER A 417 -16.68 20.24 -36.90
C SER A 417 -17.90 19.31 -36.95
N VAL A 418 -18.00 18.39 -36.02
CA VAL A 418 -19.08 17.37 -35.96
C VAL A 418 -19.82 17.52 -34.65
N LEU A 419 -21.15 17.60 -34.72
CA LEU A 419 -22.04 17.55 -33.56
C LEU A 419 -23.18 16.59 -33.88
N CYS A 420 -23.28 15.47 -33.13
CA CYS A 420 -24.32 14.48 -33.32
C CYS A 420 -25.13 14.35 -32.03
N ALA A 421 -26.44 14.23 -32.16
CA ALA A 421 -27.35 13.98 -31.06
C ALA A 421 -28.60 13.25 -31.57
N PRO A 422 -29.20 12.38 -30.77
CA PRO A 422 -30.44 11.69 -31.13
C PRO A 422 -31.59 12.72 -31.32
N LEU A 423 -32.55 12.36 -32.12
CA LEU A 423 -33.78 13.13 -32.25
C LEU A 423 -34.60 13.10 -30.95
N PRO A 424 -35.41 14.11 -30.65
CA PRO A 424 -36.28 14.13 -29.48
C PRO A 424 -37.10 12.81 -29.35
N GLY A 425 -37.02 12.16 -28.20
CA GLY A 425 -37.69 10.87 -27.92
C GLY A 425 -36.97 9.63 -28.45
N GLN A 426 -35.82 9.76 -29.12
CA GLN A 426 -35.00 8.64 -29.54
C GLN A 426 -33.79 8.45 -28.62
N THR A 427 -33.39 7.19 -28.46
CA THR A 427 -32.18 6.80 -27.72
C THR A 427 -31.02 6.68 -28.70
N GLY A 428 -29.92 7.39 -28.43
CA GLY A 428 -28.73 7.35 -29.26
C GLY A 428 -27.55 8.05 -28.60
N PRO A 429 -26.36 7.97 -29.20
CA PRO A 429 -25.18 8.64 -28.68
C PRO A 429 -25.21 10.14 -28.94
N THR A 430 -24.61 10.92 -28.03
CA THR A 430 -24.32 12.34 -28.27
C THR A 430 -22.81 12.49 -28.40
N LEU A 431 -22.35 13.15 -29.46
CA LEU A 431 -20.91 13.40 -29.62
C LEU A 431 -20.64 14.79 -30.23
N SER A 432 -19.47 15.31 -29.86
CA SER A 432 -18.93 16.54 -30.45
C SER A 432 -17.43 16.36 -30.74
N GLY A 433 -16.95 16.96 -31.81
CA GLY A 433 -15.53 16.82 -32.15
C GLY A 433 -15.19 17.41 -33.51
N SER A 434 -14.06 17.00 -34.08
CA SER A 434 -13.60 17.40 -35.40
C SER A 434 -12.99 16.23 -36.17
N LEU A 435 -13.16 16.27 -37.51
CA LEU A 435 -12.51 15.37 -38.44
C LEU A 435 -11.51 16.15 -39.29
N SER A 436 -10.31 15.64 -39.45
CA SER A 436 -9.29 16.17 -40.36
C SER A 436 -9.49 15.60 -41.77
N LEU A 437 -9.27 16.40 -42.78
CA LEU A 437 -9.49 16.04 -44.17
C LEU A 437 -8.22 16.16 -45.00
N ALA A 438 -8.02 15.21 -45.90
CA ALA A 438 -7.05 15.32 -46.99
C ALA A 438 -7.79 15.08 -48.31
N SER A 439 -7.65 16.00 -49.27
CA SER A 439 -8.38 15.96 -50.56
C SER A 439 -9.88 15.74 -50.40
N GLY A 440 -10.51 16.41 -49.41
CA GLY A 440 -11.92 16.36 -49.12
C GLY A 440 -12.42 15.06 -48.48
N ARG A 441 -11.54 14.17 -48.08
CA ARG A 441 -11.88 12.89 -47.43
C ARG A 441 -11.37 12.87 -45.97
N PRO A 442 -12.16 12.37 -45.02
CA PRO A 442 -11.70 12.25 -43.64
C PRO A 442 -10.50 11.30 -43.51
N THR A 443 -9.46 11.71 -42.80
CA THR A 443 -8.23 10.92 -42.58
C THR A 443 -7.97 10.63 -41.12
N ALA A 444 -8.45 11.45 -40.23
CA ALA A 444 -8.36 11.30 -38.80
C ALA A 444 -9.44 12.13 -38.12
N GLY A 445 -9.62 11.97 -36.80
CA GLY A 445 -10.53 12.81 -36.04
C GLY A 445 -10.20 12.82 -34.57
N GLN A 446 -10.85 13.74 -33.86
CA GLN A 446 -10.81 13.81 -32.41
C GLN A 446 -12.19 14.21 -31.90
N LEU A 447 -12.78 13.39 -31.06
CA LEU A 447 -13.97 13.78 -30.32
C LEU A 447 -13.56 14.49 -29.05
N SER A 448 -14.12 15.66 -28.82
CA SER A 448 -13.98 16.36 -27.54
C SER A 448 -14.83 15.69 -26.46
N ARG A 449 -15.98 15.14 -26.86
CA ARG A 449 -16.93 14.44 -25.97
C ARG A 449 -17.74 13.40 -26.73
N LEU A 450 -17.93 12.24 -26.11
CA LEU A 450 -18.87 11.20 -26.52
C LEU A 450 -19.66 10.75 -25.29
N THR A 451 -20.99 10.83 -25.35
CA THR A 451 -21.89 10.37 -24.29
C THR A 451 -22.79 9.26 -24.86
N LEU A 452 -22.81 8.12 -24.20
CA LEU A 452 -23.66 6.99 -24.52
C LEU A 452 -25.05 7.12 -23.84
N PRO A 453 -26.08 6.37 -24.29
CA PRO A 453 -27.42 6.45 -23.72
C PRO A 453 -27.51 6.10 -22.23
N ASP A 454 -26.59 5.28 -21.72
CA ASP A 454 -26.44 4.91 -20.30
C ASP A 454 -25.83 6.05 -19.42
N GLY A 455 -25.50 7.18 -20.04
CA GLY A 455 -24.88 8.32 -19.37
C GLY A 455 -23.35 8.29 -19.33
N THR A 456 -22.71 7.21 -19.78
CA THR A 456 -21.25 7.11 -19.88
C THR A 456 -20.71 8.20 -20.77
N THR A 457 -19.79 8.99 -20.27
CA THR A 457 -19.16 10.09 -21.00
C THR A 457 -17.66 9.86 -21.15
N LEU A 458 -17.19 9.90 -22.39
CA LEU A 458 -15.79 9.78 -22.77
C LEU A 458 -15.33 11.13 -23.37
N ASN A 459 -14.20 11.63 -22.91
CA ASN A 459 -13.60 12.87 -23.37
C ASN A 459 -12.31 12.58 -24.14
N ARG A 460 -11.96 13.41 -25.09
CA ARG A 460 -10.71 13.34 -25.88
C ARG A 460 -10.49 11.99 -26.57
N VAL A 461 -11.50 11.52 -27.32
CA VAL A 461 -11.39 10.29 -28.09
C VAL A 461 -10.70 10.56 -29.42
N GLU A 462 -9.53 9.98 -29.64
CA GLU A 462 -8.87 10.00 -30.93
C GLU A 462 -9.52 9.02 -31.90
N LEU A 463 -9.63 9.40 -33.15
CA LEU A 463 -10.22 8.59 -34.22
C LEU A 463 -9.16 8.26 -35.27
N ALA A 464 -8.70 7.01 -35.29
CA ALA A 464 -7.80 6.50 -36.32
C ALA A 464 -8.62 5.90 -37.46
N LEU A 465 -8.31 6.27 -38.72
CA LEU A 465 -9.04 5.78 -39.88
C LEU A 465 -8.96 4.26 -39.98
N ALA A 466 -10.11 3.62 -40.10
CA ALA A 466 -10.27 2.19 -40.29
C ALA A 466 -10.62 1.88 -41.76
N GLY A 467 -9.63 1.58 -42.54
CA GLY A 467 -9.81 1.32 -43.97
C GLY A 467 -9.74 2.57 -44.88
N LYS A 468 -10.41 2.54 -46.02
CA LYS A 468 -10.40 3.64 -46.98
C LYS A 468 -11.60 4.59 -46.76
N ALA A 469 -11.33 5.88 -46.65
CA ALA A 469 -12.37 6.90 -46.65
C ALA A 469 -12.89 7.19 -48.08
N THR A 470 -14.18 7.44 -48.18
CA THR A 470 -14.84 7.87 -49.39
C THR A 470 -15.29 9.33 -49.26
N ALA A 471 -15.78 9.92 -50.35
CA ALA A 471 -16.37 11.24 -50.27
C ALA A 471 -17.68 11.26 -49.45
N SER A 472 -18.36 10.12 -49.39
CA SER A 472 -19.62 9.92 -48.66
C SER A 472 -19.47 9.42 -47.23
N GLY A 473 -18.28 9.01 -46.78
CA GLY A 473 -18.11 8.52 -45.40
C GLY A 473 -16.75 7.91 -45.07
N ALA A 474 -16.53 7.76 -43.80
CA ALA A 474 -15.35 7.13 -43.26
C ALA A 474 -15.66 6.32 -41.97
N ALA A 475 -14.96 5.23 -41.78
CA ALA A 475 -14.99 4.47 -40.55
C ALA A 475 -13.69 4.70 -39.77
N PHE A 476 -13.82 4.76 -38.45
CA PHE A 476 -12.71 5.01 -37.54
C PHE A 476 -12.69 3.96 -36.44
N THR A 477 -11.48 3.64 -35.95
CA THR A 477 -11.26 2.95 -34.69
C THR A 477 -11.00 4.00 -33.63
N PRO A 478 -11.87 4.10 -32.61
CA PRO A 478 -11.67 5.00 -31.49
C PRO A 478 -10.45 4.60 -30.65
N ARG A 479 -9.68 5.59 -30.20
CA ARG A 479 -8.60 5.44 -29.23
C ARG A 479 -8.84 6.42 -28.08
N PHE A 480 -8.72 5.93 -26.87
CA PHE A 480 -8.94 6.73 -25.66
C PHE A 480 -7.60 7.13 -25.05
N ASP A 481 -7.52 8.30 -24.42
CA ASP A 481 -6.28 8.84 -23.80
C ASP A 481 -5.65 7.90 -22.78
N ASN A 482 -6.44 7.09 -22.09
CA ASN A 482 -5.99 6.11 -21.12
C ASN A 482 -5.64 4.75 -21.73
N GLY A 483 -5.69 4.62 -23.05
CA GLY A 483 -5.44 3.36 -23.76
C GLY A 483 -6.46 2.25 -23.52
N LEU A 484 -7.60 2.57 -22.90
CA LEU A 484 -8.60 1.60 -22.49
C LEU A 484 -9.81 1.63 -23.42
N PRO A 485 -10.16 0.47 -24.01
CA PRO A 485 -11.20 0.43 -25.02
C PRO A 485 -12.62 0.26 -24.48
N HIS A 486 -12.79 0.06 -23.14
CA HIS A 486 -14.09 -0.30 -22.55
C HIS A 486 -14.70 0.85 -21.74
N THR A 487 -16.03 0.93 -21.75
CA THR A 487 -16.80 1.74 -20.79
C THR A 487 -16.87 1.05 -19.42
N ALA A 488 -17.34 1.75 -18.40
CA ALA A 488 -17.55 1.18 -17.07
C ALA A 488 -18.50 -0.05 -17.09
N GLU A 489 -19.48 -0.06 -18.01
CA GLU A 489 -20.45 -1.15 -18.21
C GLU A 489 -19.87 -2.28 -19.08
N GLY A 490 -18.64 -2.15 -19.56
CA GLY A 490 -17.95 -3.15 -20.35
C GLY A 490 -18.29 -3.15 -21.82
N HIS A 491 -18.80 -2.06 -22.31
CA HIS A 491 -19.00 -1.88 -23.72
C HIS A 491 -17.71 -1.38 -24.36
N ARG A 492 -17.24 -2.09 -25.37
CA ARG A 492 -16.16 -1.63 -26.23
C ARG A 492 -16.72 -0.93 -27.45
N ILE A 493 -16.31 0.30 -27.69
CA ILE A 493 -16.60 0.98 -28.94
C ILE A 493 -15.57 0.53 -29.97
N SER A 494 -15.93 -0.45 -30.78
CA SER A 494 -15.01 -1.07 -31.73
C SER A 494 -14.87 -0.27 -33.02
N ARG A 495 -15.92 0.46 -33.40
CA ARG A 495 -15.97 1.21 -34.65
C ARG A 495 -16.90 2.42 -34.53
N LEU A 496 -16.49 3.51 -35.14
CA LEU A 496 -17.30 4.69 -35.34
C LEU A 496 -17.33 5.00 -36.84
N SER A 497 -18.52 5.07 -37.44
CA SER A 497 -18.70 5.35 -38.86
C SER A 497 -19.46 6.64 -39.04
N PHE A 498 -18.92 7.54 -39.88
CA PHE A 498 -19.64 8.72 -40.36
C PHE A 498 -20.10 8.46 -41.77
N GLN A 499 -21.37 8.72 -42.04
CA GLN A 499 -21.96 8.67 -43.36
C GLN A 499 -22.61 10.04 -43.67
N ARG A 500 -22.30 10.58 -44.84
CA ARG A 500 -22.85 11.81 -45.34
C ARG A 500 -23.99 11.49 -46.32
N ASN A 501 -25.10 12.17 -46.15
CA ASN A 501 -26.20 12.03 -47.12
C ASN A 501 -25.80 12.66 -48.43
N SER A 502 -25.99 11.96 -49.55
CA SER A 502 -25.63 12.46 -50.89
C SER A 502 -26.57 13.59 -51.39
N THR A 503 -27.76 13.67 -50.82
CA THR A 503 -28.78 14.67 -51.22
C THR A 503 -28.82 15.92 -50.34
N ASP A 504 -28.39 15.79 -49.06
CA ASP A 504 -28.22 16.92 -48.15
C ASP A 504 -26.80 16.91 -47.54
N PRO A 505 -25.93 17.84 -47.97
CA PRO A 505 -24.57 17.92 -47.46
C PRO A 505 -24.46 18.18 -45.96
N ASN A 506 -25.52 18.69 -45.33
CA ASN A 506 -25.55 18.97 -43.90
C ASN A 506 -26.16 17.83 -43.09
N ALA A 507 -26.85 16.86 -43.75
CA ALA A 507 -27.38 15.70 -43.14
C ALA A 507 -26.34 14.56 -43.19
N SER A 508 -25.85 14.19 -42.01
CA SER A 508 -24.90 13.10 -41.82
C SER A 508 -25.37 12.25 -40.67
N GLU A 509 -24.96 11.01 -40.65
CA GLU A 509 -25.23 10.09 -39.56
C GLU A 509 -23.94 9.54 -39.00
N VAL A 510 -23.88 9.39 -37.68
CA VAL A 510 -22.87 8.60 -37.01
C VAL A 510 -23.47 7.28 -36.56
N ALA A 511 -22.74 6.20 -36.78
CA ALA A 511 -23.06 4.89 -36.21
C ALA A 511 -21.89 4.37 -35.39
N LEU A 512 -22.19 3.95 -34.18
CA LEU A 512 -21.25 3.34 -33.24
C LEU A 512 -21.50 1.85 -33.14
N GLU A 513 -20.46 1.06 -33.38
CA GLU A 513 -20.46 -0.37 -33.11
C GLU A 513 -19.98 -0.62 -31.68
N ILE A 514 -20.85 -1.14 -30.84
CA ILE A 514 -20.60 -1.42 -29.43
C ILE A 514 -20.65 -2.93 -29.21
N ARG A 515 -19.54 -3.49 -28.72
CA ARG A 515 -19.42 -4.92 -28.37
C ARG A 515 -19.54 -5.09 -26.86
N GLN A 516 -20.39 -6.02 -26.43
CA GLN A 516 -20.58 -6.37 -25.02
C GLN A 516 -19.56 -7.44 -24.59
N GLU A 517 -18.30 -7.05 -24.45
CA GLU A 517 -17.20 -8.01 -24.19
C GLU A 517 -17.24 -8.59 -22.77
N PHE A 518 -17.80 -7.87 -21.80
CA PHE A 518 -17.85 -8.35 -20.42
C PHE A 518 -18.76 -9.55 -20.18
N ALA A 519 -19.72 -9.80 -21.04
CA ALA A 519 -20.48 -11.06 -21.03
C ALA A 519 -19.57 -12.29 -21.24
N ALA A 520 -18.46 -12.16 -21.95
CA ALA A 520 -17.46 -13.21 -22.09
C ALA A 520 -16.69 -13.46 -20.77
N VAL A 521 -16.41 -12.41 -19.99
CA VAL A 521 -15.81 -12.54 -18.65
C VAL A 521 -16.72 -13.37 -17.76
N ASP A 522 -18.01 -13.01 -17.67
CA ASP A 522 -18.98 -13.73 -16.82
C ASP A 522 -19.12 -15.19 -17.22
N ARG A 523 -19.14 -15.49 -18.52
CA ARG A 523 -19.18 -16.86 -19.03
C ARG A 523 -17.95 -17.66 -18.62
N VAL A 524 -16.76 -17.09 -18.74
CA VAL A 524 -15.50 -17.72 -18.35
C VAL A 524 -15.47 -17.99 -16.84
N ILE A 525 -15.88 -17.02 -16.02
CA ILE A 525 -15.94 -17.21 -14.56
C ILE A 525 -16.94 -18.31 -14.18
N LYS A 526 -18.11 -18.36 -14.83
CA LYS A 526 -19.10 -19.45 -14.64
C LYS A 526 -18.52 -20.82 -15.00
N ALA A 527 -17.71 -20.90 -16.06
CA ALA A 527 -17.04 -22.15 -16.45
C ALA A 527 -15.98 -22.57 -15.42
N ILE A 528 -15.21 -21.62 -14.86
CA ILE A 528 -14.22 -21.91 -13.81
C ILE A 528 -14.89 -22.42 -12.54
N ILE A 529 -16.01 -21.82 -12.08
CA ILE A 529 -16.74 -22.30 -10.91
C ILE A 529 -17.21 -23.73 -11.11
N ALA A 530 -17.67 -24.08 -12.30
CA ALA A 530 -18.16 -25.41 -12.62
C ALA A 530 -17.04 -26.46 -12.80
N SER A 531 -15.78 -26.05 -12.87
CA SER A 531 -14.62 -26.94 -12.99
C SER A 531 -14.19 -27.48 -11.63
N PRO A 532 -13.45 -28.61 -11.58
CA PRO A 532 -12.89 -29.13 -10.32
C PRO A 532 -11.93 -28.16 -9.61
N GLU A 533 -11.30 -27.25 -10.35
CA GLU A 533 -10.40 -26.22 -9.80
C GLU A 533 -11.18 -25.11 -9.08
N GLY A 534 -12.47 -24.92 -9.39
CA GLY A 534 -13.31 -23.84 -8.85
C GLY A 534 -13.44 -23.88 -7.33
N ASP A 535 -13.43 -25.06 -6.73
CA ASP A 535 -13.52 -25.23 -5.28
C ASP A 535 -12.31 -24.63 -4.55
N THR A 536 -11.13 -24.80 -5.11
CA THR A 536 -9.88 -24.25 -4.56
C THR A 536 -9.71 -22.77 -4.91
N LEU A 537 -10.00 -22.40 -6.16
CA LEU A 537 -9.78 -21.03 -6.65
C LEU A 537 -10.69 -20.00 -5.98
N PHE A 538 -11.92 -20.38 -5.66
CA PHE A 538 -12.89 -19.53 -4.97
C PHE A 538 -13.14 -19.93 -3.51
N GLY A 539 -12.18 -20.66 -2.92
CA GLY A 539 -12.15 -21.01 -1.50
C GLY A 539 -11.81 -19.82 -0.59
N PRO A 540 -11.90 -20.00 0.75
CA PRO A 540 -11.59 -18.95 1.75
C PRO A 540 -10.08 -18.81 2.02
N SER A 541 -9.23 -19.15 1.06
CA SER A 541 -7.77 -18.93 1.10
C SER A 541 -7.42 -17.51 0.68
N PRO A 542 -6.19 -17.03 0.91
CA PRO A 542 -5.73 -15.77 0.34
C PRO A 542 -5.97 -15.71 -1.18
N PHE A 543 -6.27 -14.51 -1.69
CA PHE A 543 -6.62 -14.30 -3.10
C PHE A 543 -5.57 -14.91 -4.04
N PRO A 544 -5.87 -16.00 -4.76
CA PRO A 544 -4.89 -16.75 -5.52
C PRO A 544 -4.71 -16.17 -6.93
N ARG A 545 -4.20 -14.92 -7.00
CA ARG A 545 -4.07 -14.12 -8.22
C ARG A 545 -3.56 -14.92 -9.43
N ALA A 546 -2.39 -15.54 -9.28
CA ALA A 546 -1.73 -16.22 -10.39
C ALA A 546 -2.55 -17.41 -10.92
N ALA A 547 -3.18 -18.16 -10.02
CA ALA A 547 -3.99 -19.32 -10.38
C ALA A 547 -5.32 -18.90 -11.03
N LEU A 548 -5.98 -17.86 -10.50
CA LEU A 548 -7.22 -17.31 -11.09
C LEU A 548 -6.98 -16.75 -12.50
N LEU A 549 -5.94 -15.94 -12.70
CA LEU A 549 -5.60 -15.42 -14.02
C LEU A 549 -5.23 -16.53 -15.00
N ALA A 550 -4.48 -17.55 -14.54
CA ALA A 550 -4.15 -18.72 -15.37
C ALA A 550 -5.42 -19.47 -15.81
N ALA A 551 -6.38 -19.66 -14.89
CA ALA A 551 -7.66 -20.29 -15.23
C ALA A 551 -8.47 -19.45 -16.22
N VAL A 552 -8.49 -18.13 -16.06
CA VAL A 552 -9.16 -17.21 -17.00
C VAL A 552 -8.54 -17.31 -18.40
N PHE A 553 -7.21 -17.22 -18.53
CA PHE A 553 -6.52 -17.35 -19.81
C PHE A 553 -6.78 -18.71 -20.46
N LYS A 554 -6.72 -19.79 -19.68
CA LYS A 554 -7.04 -21.15 -20.17
C LYS A 554 -8.47 -21.22 -20.77
N GLN A 555 -9.45 -20.61 -20.11
CA GLN A 555 -10.84 -20.59 -20.60
C GLN A 555 -11.02 -19.73 -21.86
N PHE A 556 -10.17 -18.72 -22.07
CA PHE A 556 -10.13 -17.96 -23.32
C PHE A 556 -9.35 -18.67 -24.44
N GLY A 557 -8.78 -19.86 -24.20
CA GLY A 557 -7.94 -20.56 -25.16
C GLY A 557 -6.50 -20.04 -25.24
N GLU A 558 -6.11 -19.16 -24.32
CA GLU A 558 -4.79 -18.58 -24.25
C GLU A 558 -3.85 -19.39 -23.32
N PRO A 559 -2.57 -19.53 -23.65
CA PRO A 559 -1.65 -20.18 -22.74
C PRO A 559 -1.53 -19.36 -21.45
N ALA A 560 -1.54 -20.03 -20.30
CA ALA A 560 -1.26 -19.37 -19.04
C ALA A 560 0.12 -18.68 -19.09
N PRO A 561 0.29 -17.48 -18.50
CA PRO A 561 1.61 -16.88 -18.36
C PRO A 561 2.54 -17.86 -17.65
N LYS A 562 3.74 -18.08 -18.19
CA LYS A 562 4.76 -18.84 -17.46
C LYS A 562 4.97 -18.14 -16.12
N ARG A 563 4.91 -18.91 -15.04
CA ARG A 563 5.17 -18.36 -13.71
C ARG A 563 6.63 -17.91 -13.65
N CYS A 564 6.84 -16.69 -13.20
CA CYS A 564 8.16 -16.25 -12.81
C CYS A 564 8.72 -17.18 -11.73
N CYS A 565 10.01 -17.28 -11.72
CA CYS A 565 10.76 -17.59 -10.51
C CYS A 565 10.61 -19.06 -10.06
N GLU A 566 10.72 -20.01 -11.00
CA GLU A 566 10.70 -21.46 -10.71
C GLU A 566 11.78 -21.86 -9.70
N ALA A 567 12.98 -21.24 -9.75
CA ALA A 567 14.04 -21.47 -8.77
C ALA A 567 13.60 -21.19 -7.32
N ALA A 568 12.63 -20.27 -7.10
CA ALA A 568 12.15 -19.97 -5.77
C ALA A 568 11.42 -21.15 -5.10
N GLN A 569 10.88 -22.08 -5.87
CA GLN A 569 10.21 -23.28 -5.34
C GLN A 569 11.20 -24.27 -4.70
N ALA A 570 12.43 -24.27 -5.14
CA ALA A 570 13.51 -25.12 -4.65
C ALA A 570 14.35 -24.46 -3.52
N LEU A 571 14.02 -23.22 -3.11
CA LEU A 571 14.72 -22.56 -2.01
C LEU A 571 14.54 -23.33 -0.70
N PRO A 572 15.58 -23.44 0.14
CA PRO A 572 15.47 -24.03 1.46
C PRO A 572 14.48 -23.21 2.32
N ALA A 573 13.91 -23.82 3.35
CA ALA A 573 12.94 -23.15 4.24
C ALA A 573 13.42 -21.77 4.69
N PRO A 574 12.53 -20.76 4.79
CA PRO A 574 12.91 -19.43 5.25
C PRO A 574 13.47 -19.49 6.66
N ARG A 575 14.44 -18.63 6.96
CA ARG A 575 15.07 -18.56 8.27
C ARG A 575 14.54 -17.35 9.02
N LEU A 576 14.15 -17.56 10.27
CA LEU A 576 13.88 -16.46 11.18
C LEU A 576 15.21 -15.85 11.62
N GLU A 577 15.24 -14.54 11.75
CA GLU A 577 16.32 -13.84 12.42
C GLU A 577 16.36 -14.30 13.88
N ALA A 578 17.42 -15.01 14.25
CA ALA A 578 17.64 -15.33 15.66
C ALA A 578 17.99 -14.03 16.42
N PRO A 579 17.45 -13.82 17.63
CA PRO A 579 18.00 -12.83 18.53
C PRO A 579 19.52 -13.07 18.63
N THR A 580 20.30 -12.01 18.52
CA THR A 580 21.74 -12.13 18.69
C THR A 580 21.96 -12.73 20.09
N SER A 581 22.30 -14.01 20.15
CA SER A 581 22.72 -14.61 21.41
C SER A 581 23.85 -13.74 21.95
N ALA A 582 23.80 -13.41 23.25
CA ALA A 582 24.93 -12.76 23.89
C ALA A 582 26.18 -13.51 23.44
N PRO A 583 27.27 -12.82 23.04
CA PRO A 583 28.47 -13.50 22.68
C PRO A 583 28.83 -14.39 23.88
N SER A 584 28.69 -15.69 23.70
CA SER A 584 29.19 -16.69 24.60
C SER A 584 30.71 -16.68 24.47
N SER A 585 31.32 -15.60 24.94
CA SER A 585 32.75 -15.56 25.14
C SER A 585 33.03 -16.43 26.38
N PRO A 586 33.89 -17.43 26.29
CA PRO A 586 34.19 -18.31 27.42
C PRO A 586 34.78 -17.60 28.66
N ALA A 587 35.05 -16.29 28.54
CA ALA A 587 35.65 -15.44 29.59
C ALA A 587 34.67 -14.39 30.18
N SER A 588 33.36 -14.41 29.81
CA SER A 588 32.43 -13.42 30.36
C SER A 588 31.93 -13.83 31.73
N GLN A 589 32.12 -12.95 32.71
CA GLN A 589 31.50 -13.15 34.04
C GLN A 589 29.98 -13.27 33.89
N PRO A 590 29.35 -14.21 34.61
CA PRO A 590 27.92 -14.42 34.55
C PRO A 590 27.19 -13.13 34.97
N VAL A 591 26.09 -12.83 34.31
CA VAL A 591 25.20 -11.74 34.68
C VAL A 591 24.61 -12.00 36.04
N ALA A 592 24.63 -11.02 36.94
CA ALA A 592 24.08 -11.17 38.30
C ALA A 592 22.60 -11.61 38.25
N ALA A 593 22.18 -12.45 39.21
CA ALA A 593 20.83 -13.01 39.24
C ALA A 593 19.73 -11.93 39.23
N SER A 594 19.95 -10.78 39.88
CA SER A 594 19.02 -9.64 39.89
C SER A 594 18.78 -9.02 38.50
N LEU A 595 19.72 -9.18 37.58
CA LEU A 595 19.65 -8.63 36.23
C LEU A 595 19.04 -9.61 35.21
N GLN A 596 18.95 -10.89 35.56
CA GLN A 596 18.45 -11.92 34.65
C GLN A 596 16.98 -11.70 34.27
N GLY A 597 16.20 -11.07 35.16
CA GLY A 597 14.78 -10.74 34.92
C GLY A 597 14.53 -9.81 33.74
N PHE A 598 15.53 -9.04 33.28
CA PHE A 598 15.41 -8.17 32.12
C PHE A 598 15.44 -8.92 30.79
N TYR A 599 16.14 -10.05 30.70
CA TYR A 599 16.34 -10.75 29.43
C TYR A 599 15.04 -11.25 28.79
N PRO A 600 14.12 -11.93 29.49
CA PRO A 600 12.91 -12.44 28.87
C PRO A 600 12.10 -11.36 28.15
N TYR A 601 12.06 -10.14 28.67
CA TYR A 601 11.19 -9.06 28.22
C TYR A 601 11.89 -7.96 27.44
N CYS A 602 13.20 -7.84 27.54
CA CYS A 602 13.94 -6.72 26.95
C CYS A 602 14.94 -7.18 25.88
N ALA A 603 15.46 -8.42 25.95
CA ALA A 603 16.55 -8.86 25.08
C ALA A 603 16.17 -8.86 23.59
N THR A 604 14.94 -9.20 23.25
CA THR A 604 14.46 -9.20 21.86
C THR A 604 14.74 -7.87 21.12
N CYS A 605 14.65 -6.75 21.86
CA CYS A 605 14.86 -5.41 21.29
C CYS A 605 16.20 -4.80 21.73
N HIS A 606 16.72 -5.15 22.91
CA HIS A 606 17.86 -4.46 23.54
C HIS A 606 19.12 -5.32 23.63
N GLN A 607 19.17 -6.44 22.88
CA GLN A 607 20.34 -7.31 22.74
C GLN A 607 20.61 -7.59 21.24
N THR A 608 20.35 -6.64 20.37
CA THR A 608 20.57 -6.79 18.94
C THR A 608 21.97 -6.28 18.56
N ALA A 609 22.45 -6.61 17.37
CA ALA A 609 23.70 -6.04 16.83
C ALA A 609 23.51 -4.60 16.34
N GLU A 610 22.27 -4.12 16.27
CA GLU A 610 21.89 -2.80 15.80
C GLU A 610 22.19 -1.74 16.87
N THR A 611 22.42 -0.51 16.44
CA THR A 611 22.68 0.61 17.37
C THR A 611 21.42 1.17 18.00
N PHE A 612 20.26 0.80 17.47
CA PHE A 612 18.96 1.19 18.00
C PHE A 612 17.97 0.03 17.86
N PRO A 613 17.07 -0.21 18.83
CA PRO A 613 16.97 0.45 20.15
C PRO A 613 18.23 0.27 21.01
N PRO A 614 18.42 1.10 22.08
CA PRO A 614 19.68 1.09 22.84
C PRO A 614 20.00 -0.31 23.39
N ASN A 615 21.14 -0.86 22.99
CA ASN A 615 21.52 -2.26 23.27
C ASN A 615 22.14 -2.43 24.66
N PHE A 616 21.42 -2.13 25.72
CA PHE A 616 21.92 -2.16 27.09
C PHE A 616 22.01 -3.59 27.69
N LEU A 617 21.66 -4.61 26.93
CA LEU A 617 21.82 -6.02 27.32
C LEU A 617 22.95 -6.71 26.56
N THR A 618 23.86 -5.96 25.92
CA THR A 618 25.01 -6.50 25.20
C THR A 618 26.29 -6.35 26.01
N GLY A 619 27.24 -7.25 25.80
CA GLY A 619 28.52 -7.27 26.50
C GLY A 619 28.60 -8.26 27.65
N ASN A 620 29.65 -8.17 28.47
CA ASN A 620 29.81 -9.00 29.66
C ASN A 620 28.90 -8.53 30.81
N GLY A 621 28.79 -9.34 31.89
CA GLY A 621 27.89 -9.05 33.01
C GLY A 621 28.12 -7.68 33.67
N ALA A 622 29.36 -7.22 33.78
CA ALA A 622 29.70 -5.92 34.35
C ALA A 622 29.26 -4.77 33.43
N GLN A 623 29.45 -4.92 32.10
CA GLN A 623 28.99 -3.96 31.10
C GLN A 623 27.45 -3.86 31.09
N VAL A 624 26.77 -4.97 31.11
CA VAL A 624 25.29 -5.01 31.18
C VAL A 624 24.79 -4.32 32.45
N ALA A 625 25.41 -4.59 33.61
CA ALA A 625 25.03 -3.95 34.86
C ALA A 625 25.24 -2.41 34.80
N ALA A 626 26.36 -1.95 34.25
CA ALA A 626 26.64 -0.53 34.07
C ALA A 626 25.65 0.15 33.13
N GLN A 627 25.33 -0.50 31.99
CA GLN A 627 24.39 0.02 30.98
C GLN A 627 22.95 0.08 31.52
N LEU A 628 22.49 -0.93 32.23
CA LEU A 628 21.17 -0.94 32.87
C LEU A 628 21.04 0.17 33.94
N ARG A 629 22.06 0.37 34.77
CA ARG A 629 22.09 1.50 35.72
C ARG A 629 22.12 2.85 35.01
N GLN A 630 22.90 2.98 33.93
CA GLN A 630 22.90 4.20 33.11
C GLN A 630 21.50 4.46 32.55
N CYS A 631 20.78 3.41 32.13
CA CYS A 631 19.43 3.50 31.59
C CYS A 631 18.33 3.68 32.66
N ALA A 632 18.62 3.54 33.95
CA ALA A 632 17.64 3.46 35.02
C ALA A 632 16.53 4.50 34.99
N PRO A 633 16.76 5.81 34.76
CA PRO A 633 15.68 6.77 34.71
C PRO A 633 14.66 6.50 33.59
N ARG A 634 15.15 6.14 32.42
CA ARG A 634 14.29 5.81 31.26
C ARG A 634 13.59 4.46 31.43
N LEU A 635 14.26 3.46 32.00
CA LEU A 635 13.67 2.16 32.33
C LEU A 635 12.54 2.33 33.34
N TYR A 636 12.76 3.10 34.41
CA TYR A 636 11.72 3.35 35.41
C TYR A 636 10.49 3.97 34.78
N VAL A 637 10.65 5.04 34.02
CA VAL A 637 9.53 5.72 33.34
C VAL A 637 8.80 4.75 32.42
N ARG A 638 9.50 4.01 31.59
CA ARG A 638 8.89 3.09 30.62
C ARG A 638 8.14 1.93 31.29
N LEU A 639 8.64 1.39 32.38
CA LEU A 639 7.96 0.34 33.17
C LEU A 639 6.73 0.92 33.87
N ALA A 640 6.82 2.14 34.41
CA ALA A 640 5.73 2.79 35.14
C ALA A 640 4.59 3.24 34.21
N MET A 641 4.85 3.51 32.91
CA MET A 641 3.80 3.86 31.94
C MET A 641 2.69 2.80 31.85
N ALA A 642 2.97 1.54 32.15
CA ALA A 642 1.95 0.49 32.14
C ALA A 642 0.85 0.71 33.18
N ASP A 643 1.09 1.48 34.24
CA ASP A 643 0.10 1.78 35.28
C ASP A 643 -0.88 2.89 34.86
N LEU A 644 -0.54 3.68 33.85
CA LEU A 644 -1.32 4.81 33.38
C LEU A 644 -2.28 4.41 32.26
N ALA A 645 -3.40 5.13 32.17
CA ALA A 645 -4.28 5.07 31.02
C ALA A 645 -3.53 5.58 29.75
N PRO A 646 -3.83 5.07 28.56
CA PRO A 646 -3.10 5.41 27.32
C PRO A 646 -2.95 6.91 27.08
N GLU A 647 -3.99 7.70 27.34
CA GLU A 647 -4.04 9.15 27.18
C GLU A 647 -3.19 9.94 28.19
N GLN A 648 -2.79 9.30 29.29
CA GLN A 648 -1.96 9.89 30.34
C GLN A 648 -0.47 9.58 30.19
N ARG A 649 -0.13 8.74 29.21
CA ARG A 649 1.24 8.25 29.03
C ARG A 649 2.08 9.27 28.29
N ALA A 650 3.22 9.63 28.86
CA ALA A 650 4.24 10.42 28.20
C ALA A 650 5.01 9.60 27.14
N LYS A 651 5.05 8.28 27.28
CA LYS A 651 5.74 7.32 26.39
C LYS A 651 5.07 5.95 26.42
N THR A 652 5.25 5.18 25.37
CA THR A 652 4.81 3.77 25.31
C THR A 652 5.45 2.97 26.45
N PRO A 653 4.71 2.12 27.17
CA PRO A 653 5.30 1.22 28.17
C PRO A 653 6.31 0.26 27.55
N MET A 654 7.17 -0.29 28.36
CA MET A 654 8.09 -1.36 27.96
C MET A 654 7.87 -2.60 28.84
N PRO A 655 7.74 -3.78 28.19
CA PRO A 655 7.59 -3.98 26.76
C PRO A 655 6.40 -3.23 26.17
N PRO A 656 6.42 -2.87 24.88
CA PRO A 656 5.23 -2.36 24.20
C PRO A 656 4.05 -3.33 24.32
N GLU A 657 2.84 -2.82 24.50
CA GLU A 657 1.65 -3.68 24.69
C GLU A 657 1.45 -4.64 23.51
N SER A 658 1.79 -4.22 22.29
CA SER A 658 1.79 -5.05 21.08
C SER A 658 2.77 -6.23 21.13
N MET A 659 3.75 -6.19 22.02
CA MET A 659 4.76 -7.26 22.19
C MET A 659 4.37 -8.29 23.26
N LEU A 660 3.47 -7.96 24.16
CA LEU A 660 3.10 -8.84 25.29
C LEU A 660 2.57 -10.21 24.85
N PRO A 661 1.75 -10.32 23.78
CA PRO A 661 1.33 -11.63 23.27
C PRO A 661 2.49 -12.55 22.85
N ALA A 662 3.63 -11.99 22.40
CA ALA A 662 4.82 -12.77 22.08
C ALA A 662 5.44 -13.45 23.31
N PHE A 663 5.14 -12.95 24.51
CA PHE A 663 5.53 -13.53 25.78
C PHE A 663 4.40 -14.35 26.43
N ALA A 664 3.31 -14.61 25.68
CA ALA A 664 2.08 -15.25 26.18
C ALA A 664 1.45 -14.49 27.38
N ILE A 665 1.52 -13.17 27.37
CA ILE A 665 1.01 -12.30 28.44
C ILE A 665 -0.02 -11.34 27.86
N HIS A 666 -1.16 -11.19 28.54
CA HIS A 666 -2.12 -10.12 28.24
C HIS A 666 -1.73 -8.82 28.93
N THR A 667 -2.15 -7.67 28.36
CA THR A 667 -1.82 -6.34 28.89
C THR A 667 -2.24 -6.17 30.36
N ALA A 668 -3.42 -6.65 30.72
CA ALA A 668 -3.90 -6.57 32.11
C ALA A 668 -3.02 -7.40 33.07
N ASP A 669 -2.62 -8.60 32.63
CA ASP A 669 -1.77 -9.51 33.41
C ASP A 669 -0.36 -8.94 33.59
N TRP A 670 0.17 -8.25 32.59
CA TRP A 670 1.46 -7.59 32.69
C TRP A 670 1.48 -6.52 33.78
N ARG A 671 0.42 -5.70 33.88
CA ARG A 671 0.30 -4.65 34.90
C ARG A 671 0.42 -5.25 36.32
N ALA A 672 -0.18 -6.39 36.55
CA ALA A 672 -0.20 -7.08 37.85
C ALA A 672 0.96 -8.08 38.00
N SER A 673 1.81 -8.26 37.00
CA SER A 673 2.79 -9.37 37.01
C SER A 673 3.87 -9.21 38.07
N PRO A 674 4.22 -10.26 38.79
CA PRO A 674 5.37 -10.28 39.70
C PRO A 674 6.68 -9.90 38.99
N ALA A 675 6.83 -10.34 37.72
CA ALA A 675 8.00 -10.03 36.92
C ALA A 675 8.18 -8.54 36.70
N ARG A 676 7.14 -7.82 36.25
CA ARG A 676 7.18 -6.37 36.09
C ARG A 676 7.46 -5.64 37.43
N THR A 677 6.81 -6.11 38.49
CA THR A 677 7.00 -5.56 39.85
C THR A 677 8.47 -5.69 40.28
N ALA A 678 9.08 -6.83 40.06
CA ALA A 678 10.49 -7.07 40.36
C ALA A 678 11.42 -6.17 39.54
N LEU A 679 11.20 -6.02 38.22
CA LEU A 679 11.96 -5.11 37.38
C LEU A 679 11.86 -3.67 37.85
N LEU A 680 10.65 -3.20 38.17
CA LEU A 680 10.42 -1.84 38.64
C LEU A 680 11.08 -1.61 40.02
N ALA A 681 11.04 -2.60 40.91
CA ALA A 681 11.70 -2.53 42.22
C ALA A 681 13.22 -2.44 42.06
N GLU A 682 13.83 -3.27 41.19
CA GLU A 682 15.27 -3.25 40.93
C GLU A 682 15.73 -1.88 40.41
N VAL A 683 15.04 -1.34 39.40
CA VAL A 683 15.33 -0.01 38.84
C VAL A 683 15.12 1.09 39.89
N SER A 684 14.08 0.98 40.71
CA SER A 684 13.82 1.93 41.80
C SER A 684 14.91 1.93 42.84
N ASN A 685 15.48 0.73 43.17
CA ASN A 685 16.59 0.60 44.09
C ASN A 685 17.85 1.28 43.56
N TRP A 686 18.13 1.15 42.26
CA TRP A 686 19.29 1.86 41.67
C TRP A 686 19.12 3.38 41.78
N LEU A 687 17.94 3.89 41.38
CA LEU A 687 17.68 5.33 41.45
C LEU A 687 17.68 5.86 42.89
N ARG A 688 17.20 5.06 43.85
CA ARG A 688 17.27 5.41 45.28
C ARG A 688 18.71 5.45 45.78
N SER A 689 19.54 4.50 45.38
CA SER A 689 20.97 4.49 45.76
C SER A 689 21.74 5.66 45.16
N GLU A 690 21.38 6.14 43.98
CA GLU A 690 21.96 7.29 43.32
C GLU A 690 21.51 8.62 43.94
N ASN A 691 20.21 8.74 44.27
CA ASN A 691 19.60 10.04 44.61
C ASN A 691 19.16 10.18 46.07
N GLY A 692 19.39 9.14 46.91
CA GLY A 692 19.02 9.13 48.32
C GLY A 692 17.49 9.04 48.58
N ARG A 693 16.68 9.01 47.56
CA ARG A 693 15.18 8.95 47.66
C ARG A 693 14.58 8.05 46.59
N SER A 694 13.39 7.55 46.85
CA SER A 694 12.64 6.77 45.88
C SER A 694 12.28 7.60 44.66
N PRO A 695 12.34 7.03 43.44
CA PRO A 695 11.98 7.76 42.23
C PRO A 695 10.49 8.16 42.24
N ASN A 696 10.20 9.34 41.68
CA ASN A 696 8.84 9.82 41.48
C ASN A 696 8.64 10.11 39.98
N LEU A 697 7.62 9.52 39.36
CA LEU A 697 7.38 9.63 37.92
C LEU A 697 7.17 11.06 37.46
N THR A 698 6.38 11.86 38.19
CA THR A 698 6.12 13.26 37.86
C THR A 698 7.37 14.11 37.92
N GLN A 699 8.22 13.89 38.92
CA GLN A 699 9.51 14.61 39.05
C GLN A 699 10.48 14.22 37.93
N LEU A 700 10.56 12.95 37.57
CA LEU A 700 11.40 12.49 36.46
C LEU A 700 10.96 13.07 35.13
N LEU A 701 9.68 13.28 34.93
CA LEU A 701 9.12 13.82 33.69
C LEU A 701 8.97 15.36 33.70
N ALA A 702 9.34 16.06 34.77
CA ALA A 702 9.16 17.51 34.87
C ALA A 702 9.85 18.31 33.73
N SER A 703 11.01 17.86 33.26
CA SER A 703 11.72 18.43 32.11
C SER A 703 11.52 17.65 30.79
N GLY A 704 10.56 16.72 30.78
CA GLY A 704 10.28 15.83 29.64
C GLY A 704 11.17 14.58 29.60
N TYR A 705 10.66 13.54 28.92
CA TYR A 705 11.36 12.25 28.81
C TYR A 705 12.72 12.34 28.15
N GLU A 706 12.87 13.21 27.16
CA GLU A 706 14.13 13.34 26.41
C GLU A 706 15.25 14.02 27.20
N ALA A 707 14.89 14.74 28.27
CA ALA A 707 15.87 15.32 29.21
C ALA A 707 16.48 14.28 30.17
N LEU A 708 15.86 13.08 30.24
CA LEU A 708 16.43 12.00 31.06
C LEU A 708 17.74 11.49 30.45
N ARG A 709 18.69 11.14 31.33
CA ARG A 709 19.95 10.51 30.97
C ARG A 709 19.73 9.38 29.92
N PRO A 710 20.45 9.38 28.78
CA PRO A 710 20.32 8.36 27.76
C PRO A 710 20.77 6.99 28.29
N CYS A 711 20.24 5.91 27.71
CA CYS A 711 20.57 4.53 28.12
C CYS A 711 22.00 4.13 27.79
N LEU A 712 22.56 4.69 26.74
CA LEU A 712 23.98 4.52 26.38
C LEU A 712 24.60 5.89 26.36
N PRO A 713 25.88 6.00 26.76
CA PRO A 713 26.62 7.26 26.62
C PRO A 713 26.61 7.70 25.15
N ALA A 714 26.67 9.00 24.92
CA ALA A 714 26.88 9.51 23.58
C ALA A 714 28.20 8.94 23.03
N PRO A 715 28.22 8.52 21.74
CA PRO A 715 29.41 7.97 21.12
C PRO A 715 30.56 8.99 21.09
#